data_b7f1ed1d05c9df20da3c876223eca609
#
_entry.id   b7f1ed1d05c9df20da3c876223eca609
#
_cell.length_a   1.000
_cell.length_b   1.000
_cell.length_c   1.000
_cell.angle_alpha   90.00
_cell.angle_beta   90.00
_cell.angle_gamma   90.00
#
_symmetry.space_group_name_H-M   'P 1'
#
loop_
_entity.id
_entity.type
_entity.pdbx_description
1 polymer ?
#
loop_
_entity_poly.entity_id
_entity_poly.type
_entity_poly.pdbx_seq_one_letter_code
_entity_poly.pdbx_strand_id
1 'polypeptide(L)'
;LVDPLNAWWAQQLVLCDWAFAPDPLEAEASTAAARLAELGVVERSELGWRLLEAFGTGQGDPARLLAALELVALAGAAGWLPPERARAWALRLADEITTAHADLDAWLDALLHARSAEGWVRGDDGFWDACEALSTLEHDGEGVIWTHIAEWVARQRHEVALWPDAPGERAWRLRAAFAPVVALPAAPHDWPDAAAWLEEAWQISGRDDLVRCLLWLAGQGHRQAWDLDATRLLQADASTRQGWLEGLPGPDAAYGRVLLAFLTQGEPLEWAAWDWLRLIDLAWAGACLGWLEEHEAEAFATHATELVQHRYSDWSALVRAYQRGRSLFEGRNRLKTLESDWQLLLQSPVSPWRTALQELIAQDERDAARRAMLEWRRSPRHWVLALASVREPELATRQGPPAPVTVARREDALHYLDETLGLHPDEGAEALARYWLPAQAHHLNQLAADAAHGALPAPETTFGRPAPADLDGRNALRQASRHAATIHMAEKFAFYLQMAMDSEAFEAATLERLAEALRSTLCRFYPDSRRLLDAWAHWEALLPEAEQPPLTAEVRWHLEDPGSPFHWLEWHSREWHEPGPRPTLSRFTAMALVGPLNTPAWGEPRPESEREAVSIREWIDDHYGINGRAELGEFLEFLLEAGDRQEYQVNYAPYTLNEARLASEIAMLESGQCSEEDRNHLLRLCRVRDDEDGCNDVDMTAWDLAQAVDLAIAGRQLGWLEADAFDAVLERAHALAAAHYSGWESYARGLYAGFSFFMGETPERENFLAGLRQALVSWLTGAPPLGGPWASLDFPGARPRHWAPMHVDTLPGDARVLH
;
A
#
# COMPACT_ATOMS: atom_id res chain seq x y z
N LEU A 1 -38.45 44.50 -4.19
CA LEU A 1 -38.38 44.34 -5.62
C LEU A 1 -38.37 42.86 -5.90
N VAL A 2 -39.39 42.34 -6.64
CA VAL A 2 -39.44 40.95 -7.07
C VAL A 2 -38.22 40.73 -7.99
N ASP A 3 -37.49 39.60 -7.82
CA ASP A 3 -36.38 39.24 -8.65
C ASP A 3 -36.88 39.05 -10.10
N PRO A 4 -36.31 39.75 -11.11
CA PRO A 4 -36.78 39.67 -12.48
C PRO A 4 -36.76 38.25 -13.05
N LEU A 5 -35.78 37.44 -12.65
CA LEU A 5 -35.69 36.03 -13.05
C LEU A 5 -36.84 35.21 -12.51
N ASN A 6 -37.10 35.29 -11.21
CA ASN A 6 -38.17 34.51 -10.59
C ASN A 6 -39.55 34.89 -11.18
N ALA A 7 -39.77 36.17 -11.40
CA ALA A 7 -41.03 36.65 -12.01
C ALA A 7 -41.21 36.14 -13.45
N TRP A 8 -40.15 36.22 -14.29
CA TRP A 8 -40.14 35.68 -15.64
C TRP A 8 -40.28 34.14 -15.62
N TRP A 9 -39.57 33.45 -14.74
CA TRP A 9 -39.65 32.01 -14.62
C TRP A 9 -41.03 31.54 -14.23
N ALA A 10 -41.64 32.16 -13.22
CA ALA A 10 -43.05 31.90 -12.86
C ALA A 10 -44.02 32.07 -14.01
N GLN A 11 -43.83 33.13 -14.84
CA GLN A 11 -44.67 33.34 -16.04
C GLN A 11 -44.46 32.20 -17.09
N GLN A 12 -43.24 31.71 -17.33
CA GLN A 12 -43.02 30.61 -18.27
C GLN A 12 -43.68 29.31 -17.80
N LEU A 13 -43.74 29.08 -16.46
CA LEU A 13 -44.30 27.87 -15.89
C LEU A 13 -45.83 27.76 -16.00
N VAL A 14 -46.54 28.90 -16.31
CA VAL A 14 -47.96 28.85 -16.66
C VAL A 14 -48.20 27.97 -17.91
N LEU A 15 -47.19 27.84 -18.80
CA LEU A 15 -47.27 26.99 -20.00
C LEU A 15 -47.17 25.48 -19.66
N CYS A 16 -46.82 25.11 -18.43
CA CYS A 16 -46.54 23.72 -18.03
C CYS A 16 -47.73 23.04 -17.33
N ASP A 17 -48.94 23.63 -17.42
CA ASP A 17 -50.15 23.11 -16.76
C ASP A 17 -49.99 22.82 -15.24
N TRP A 18 -49.11 23.61 -14.62
CA TRP A 18 -48.78 23.53 -13.21
C TRP A 18 -48.96 24.88 -12.52
N ALA A 19 -49.74 24.91 -11.48
CA ALA A 19 -49.95 26.13 -10.72
C ALA A 19 -48.79 26.37 -9.74
N PHE A 20 -47.78 27.08 -10.19
CA PHE A 20 -46.71 27.51 -9.32
C PHE A 20 -47.11 28.68 -8.44
N ALA A 21 -46.53 28.72 -7.22
CA ALA A 21 -46.53 29.91 -6.39
C ALA A 21 -45.82 31.08 -7.11
N PRO A 22 -45.98 32.33 -6.67
CA PRO A 22 -45.26 33.47 -7.24
C PRO A 22 -43.75 33.32 -7.23
N ASP A 23 -43.20 32.52 -6.32
CA ASP A 23 -41.83 32.03 -6.36
C ASP A 23 -41.86 30.58 -6.84
N PRO A 24 -41.16 30.23 -7.94
CA PRO A 24 -41.11 28.88 -8.49
C PRO A 24 -40.57 27.82 -7.51
N LEU A 25 -39.87 28.20 -6.47
CA LEU A 25 -39.24 27.31 -5.48
C LEU A 25 -40.10 27.12 -4.20
N GLU A 26 -41.25 27.77 -4.08
CA GLU A 26 -42.12 27.69 -2.90
C GLU A 26 -43.19 26.59 -2.94
N ALA A 27 -43.15 25.67 -3.89
CA ALA A 27 -44.04 24.53 -3.97
C ALA A 27 -43.80 23.55 -2.80
N GLU A 28 -44.85 22.84 -2.37
CA GLU A 28 -44.71 21.79 -1.33
C GLU A 28 -43.79 20.65 -1.85
N ALA A 29 -42.78 20.31 -1.09
CA ALA A 29 -41.73 19.35 -1.51
C ALA A 29 -42.28 17.98 -1.92
N SER A 30 -43.28 17.46 -1.19
CA SER A 30 -43.93 16.17 -1.52
C SER A 30 -44.66 16.20 -2.86
N THR A 31 -45.36 17.32 -3.13
CA THR A 31 -46.10 17.53 -4.36
C THR A 31 -45.17 17.73 -5.53
N ALA A 32 -44.06 18.44 -5.35
CA ALA A 32 -43.02 18.64 -6.36
C ALA A 32 -42.34 17.31 -6.71
N ALA A 33 -42.00 16.50 -5.71
CA ALA A 33 -41.40 15.19 -5.94
C ALA A 33 -42.37 14.23 -6.67
N ALA A 34 -43.66 14.24 -6.32
CA ALA A 34 -44.65 13.42 -7.03
C ALA A 34 -44.76 13.84 -8.51
N ARG A 35 -44.75 15.15 -8.77
CA ARG A 35 -44.80 15.66 -10.15
C ARG A 35 -43.54 15.32 -10.95
N LEU A 36 -42.36 15.36 -10.32
CA LEU A 36 -41.11 14.89 -10.97
C LEU A 36 -41.25 13.43 -11.41
N ALA A 37 -41.77 12.56 -10.53
CA ALA A 37 -42.00 11.15 -10.85
C ALA A 37 -43.03 10.98 -11.99
N GLU A 38 -44.10 11.76 -12.04
CA GLU A 38 -45.07 11.78 -13.18
C GLU A 38 -44.38 12.15 -14.51
N LEU A 39 -43.40 13.06 -14.47
CA LEU A 39 -42.61 13.47 -15.65
C LEU A 39 -41.51 12.47 -15.97
N GLY A 40 -41.42 11.33 -15.29
CA GLY A 40 -40.45 10.28 -15.47
C GLY A 40 -39.07 10.64 -14.92
N VAL A 41 -38.99 11.49 -13.89
CA VAL A 41 -37.73 11.86 -13.23
C VAL A 41 -37.81 11.39 -11.78
N VAL A 42 -37.27 10.20 -11.50
CA VAL A 42 -37.31 9.57 -10.20
C VAL A 42 -36.02 9.70 -9.42
N GLU A 43 -34.93 10.09 -10.08
CA GLU A 43 -33.59 10.29 -9.50
C GLU A 43 -32.91 11.54 -10.07
N ARG A 44 -31.95 12.09 -9.32
CA ARG A 44 -31.21 13.29 -9.75
C ARG A 44 -30.40 13.11 -11.04
N SER A 45 -29.96 11.90 -11.33
CA SER A 45 -29.26 11.57 -12.57
C SER A 45 -30.12 11.78 -13.81
N GLU A 46 -31.41 11.40 -13.75
CA GLU A 46 -32.36 11.65 -14.83
C GLU A 46 -32.59 13.15 -15.06
N LEU A 47 -32.70 13.92 -13.97
CA LEU A 47 -32.73 15.39 -14.07
C LEU A 47 -31.50 15.91 -14.79
N GLY A 48 -30.31 15.45 -14.45
CA GLY A 48 -29.05 15.84 -15.11
C GLY A 48 -29.05 15.56 -16.61
N TRP A 49 -29.51 14.37 -17.01
CA TRP A 49 -29.65 14.02 -18.42
C TRP A 49 -30.68 14.89 -19.14
N ARG A 50 -31.85 15.11 -18.55
CA ARG A 50 -32.89 16.00 -19.13
C ARG A 50 -32.40 17.42 -19.35
N LEU A 51 -31.61 17.94 -18.40
CA LEU A 51 -30.98 19.26 -18.55
C LEU A 51 -29.97 19.30 -19.70
N LEU A 52 -29.15 18.26 -19.88
CA LEU A 52 -28.22 18.16 -21.02
C LEU A 52 -28.96 18.04 -22.35
N GLU A 53 -30.01 17.21 -22.41
CA GLU A 53 -30.83 16.99 -23.60
C GLU A 53 -31.58 18.27 -24.04
N ALA A 54 -31.99 19.11 -23.09
CA ALA A 54 -32.66 20.37 -23.41
C ALA A 54 -31.79 21.28 -24.28
N PHE A 55 -30.50 21.31 -24.03
CA PHE A 55 -29.55 22.09 -24.84
C PHE A 55 -29.02 21.31 -26.04
N GLY A 56 -29.05 19.97 -26.01
CA GLY A 56 -28.53 19.12 -27.07
C GLY A 56 -27.05 19.36 -27.38
N THR A 57 -26.67 19.18 -28.62
CA THR A 57 -25.29 19.42 -29.13
C THR A 57 -25.17 20.76 -29.90
N GLY A 58 -26.20 21.58 -29.85
CA GLY A 58 -26.26 22.85 -30.58
C GLY A 58 -27.30 23.78 -29.97
N GLN A 59 -28.21 24.30 -30.79
CA GLN A 59 -29.33 25.11 -30.33
C GLN A 59 -30.34 24.21 -29.60
N GLY A 60 -30.78 24.64 -28.39
CA GLY A 60 -31.75 23.90 -27.60
C GLY A 60 -33.12 23.73 -28.25
N ASP A 61 -33.77 22.60 -28.01
CA ASP A 61 -35.13 22.33 -28.46
C ASP A 61 -36.13 23.13 -27.59
N PRO A 62 -37.04 23.96 -28.18
CA PRO A 62 -37.94 24.80 -27.38
C PRO A 62 -38.83 24.03 -26.39
N ALA A 63 -39.38 22.89 -26.77
CA ALA A 63 -40.22 22.08 -25.89
C ALA A 63 -39.42 21.51 -24.69
N ARG A 64 -38.18 21.05 -24.98
CA ARG A 64 -37.28 20.53 -23.94
C ARG A 64 -36.76 21.62 -23.03
N LEU A 65 -36.48 22.83 -23.54
CA LEU A 65 -36.09 23.99 -22.72
C LEU A 65 -37.20 24.40 -21.77
N LEU A 66 -38.47 24.41 -22.22
CA LEU A 66 -39.62 24.69 -21.35
C LEU A 66 -39.76 23.58 -20.27
N ALA A 67 -39.70 22.31 -20.67
CA ALA A 67 -39.76 21.20 -19.74
C ALA A 67 -38.60 21.25 -18.72
N ALA A 68 -37.39 21.67 -19.14
CA ALA A 68 -36.29 21.86 -18.20
C ALA A 68 -36.51 22.97 -17.18
N LEU A 69 -37.19 24.07 -17.55
CA LEU A 69 -37.60 25.11 -16.60
C LEU A 69 -38.57 24.56 -15.52
N GLU A 70 -39.51 23.69 -15.94
CA GLU A 70 -40.43 23.01 -15.00
C GLU A 70 -39.64 22.07 -14.08
N LEU A 71 -38.79 21.22 -14.65
CA LEU A 71 -38.02 20.27 -13.86
C LEU A 71 -37.09 20.93 -12.84
N VAL A 72 -36.45 22.04 -13.20
CA VAL A 72 -35.58 22.80 -12.28
C VAL A 72 -36.38 23.42 -11.14
N ALA A 73 -37.60 23.95 -11.41
CA ALA A 73 -38.48 24.48 -10.37
C ALA A 73 -38.90 23.36 -9.40
N LEU A 74 -39.39 22.25 -9.92
CA LEU A 74 -39.82 21.10 -9.12
C LEU A 74 -38.66 20.51 -8.30
N ALA A 75 -37.47 20.35 -8.91
CA ALA A 75 -36.28 19.85 -8.22
C ALA A 75 -35.80 20.80 -7.11
N GLY A 76 -35.87 22.10 -7.34
CA GLY A 76 -35.61 23.10 -6.29
C GLY A 76 -36.62 23.03 -5.14
N ALA A 77 -37.92 22.98 -5.45
CA ALA A 77 -38.98 22.84 -4.45
C ALA A 77 -38.94 21.50 -3.71
N ALA A 78 -38.57 20.41 -4.39
CA ALA A 78 -38.39 19.08 -3.76
C ALA A 78 -37.11 18.97 -2.92
N GLY A 79 -36.26 20.00 -2.93
CA GLY A 79 -34.96 19.96 -2.22
C GLY A 79 -33.88 19.12 -2.91
N TRP A 80 -34.08 18.70 -4.15
CA TRP A 80 -33.06 17.99 -4.94
C TRP A 80 -31.95 18.90 -5.47
N LEU A 81 -32.28 20.17 -5.70
CA LEU A 81 -31.33 21.22 -6.04
C LEU A 81 -31.34 22.29 -4.94
N PRO A 82 -30.16 22.72 -4.46
CA PRO A 82 -30.08 23.94 -3.66
C PRO A 82 -30.67 25.13 -4.42
N PRO A 83 -31.34 26.08 -3.73
CA PRO A 83 -32.01 27.21 -4.38
C PRO A 83 -31.09 27.99 -5.33
N GLU A 84 -29.82 28.19 -4.96
CA GLU A 84 -28.82 28.87 -5.79
C GLU A 84 -28.50 28.08 -7.05
N ARG A 85 -28.50 26.77 -7.00
CA ARG A 85 -28.24 25.90 -8.16
C ARG A 85 -29.47 25.87 -9.08
N ALA A 86 -30.67 25.75 -8.54
CA ALA A 86 -31.90 25.83 -9.30
C ALA A 86 -31.98 27.18 -10.06
N ARG A 87 -31.67 28.28 -9.35
CA ARG A 87 -31.60 29.60 -9.93
C ARG A 87 -30.55 29.72 -11.04
N ALA A 88 -29.40 29.10 -10.87
CA ALA A 88 -28.35 29.07 -11.90
C ALA A 88 -28.81 28.38 -13.18
N TRP A 89 -29.48 27.25 -13.06
CA TRP A 89 -30.07 26.55 -14.19
C TRP A 89 -31.18 27.36 -14.87
N ALA A 90 -32.10 27.98 -14.08
CA ALA A 90 -33.12 28.86 -14.64
C ALA A 90 -32.53 30.04 -15.40
N LEU A 91 -31.46 30.66 -14.85
CA LEU A 91 -30.72 31.73 -15.53
C LEU A 91 -30.11 31.28 -16.85
N ARG A 92 -29.49 30.09 -16.87
CA ARG A 92 -28.88 29.54 -18.07
C ARG A 92 -29.92 29.18 -19.15
N LEU A 93 -31.07 28.62 -18.71
CA LEU A 93 -32.21 28.36 -19.60
C LEU A 93 -32.79 29.66 -20.17
N ALA A 94 -32.97 30.68 -19.32
CA ALA A 94 -33.40 32.01 -19.77
C ALA A 94 -32.43 32.64 -20.77
N ASP A 95 -31.13 32.53 -20.56
CA ASP A 95 -30.11 33.01 -21.52
C ASP A 95 -30.23 32.32 -22.90
N GLU A 96 -30.40 30.99 -22.90
CA GLU A 96 -30.60 30.23 -24.12
C GLU A 96 -31.86 30.64 -24.87
N ILE A 97 -32.97 30.72 -24.16
CA ILE A 97 -34.28 31.07 -24.68
C ILE A 97 -34.26 32.52 -25.26
N THR A 98 -33.79 33.49 -24.45
CA THR A 98 -33.80 34.90 -24.86
C THR A 98 -32.73 35.23 -25.92
N THR A 99 -31.71 34.43 -26.07
CA THR A 99 -30.71 34.54 -27.12
C THR A 99 -31.20 33.94 -28.45
N ALA A 100 -31.96 32.83 -28.36
CA ALA A 100 -32.49 32.14 -29.54
C ALA A 100 -33.71 32.82 -30.15
N HIS A 101 -34.48 33.57 -29.35
CA HIS A 101 -35.74 34.18 -29.77
C HIS A 101 -35.73 35.70 -29.55
N ALA A 102 -36.18 36.47 -30.55
CA ALA A 102 -36.08 37.92 -30.53
C ALA A 102 -37.07 38.58 -29.52
N ASP A 103 -38.22 37.96 -29.33
CA ASP A 103 -39.29 38.41 -28.46
C ASP A 103 -40.14 37.25 -27.96
N LEU A 104 -41.08 37.50 -27.08
CA LEU A 104 -41.94 36.49 -26.51
C LEU A 104 -42.79 35.77 -27.57
N ASP A 105 -43.30 36.48 -28.57
CA ASP A 105 -44.13 35.89 -29.61
C ASP A 105 -43.35 34.89 -30.43
N ALA A 106 -42.09 35.21 -30.80
CA ALA A 106 -41.18 34.28 -31.47
C ALA A 106 -40.90 33.02 -30.62
N TRP A 107 -40.76 33.13 -29.32
CA TRP A 107 -40.65 32.02 -28.41
C TRP A 107 -41.90 31.16 -28.37
N LEU A 108 -43.08 31.76 -28.19
CA LEU A 108 -44.37 31.06 -28.13
C LEU A 108 -44.66 30.33 -29.46
N ASP A 109 -44.38 30.99 -30.60
CA ASP A 109 -44.50 30.38 -31.93
C ASP A 109 -43.59 29.15 -32.12
N ALA A 110 -42.36 29.21 -31.57
CA ALA A 110 -41.42 28.08 -31.60
C ALA A 110 -41.94 26.91 -30.76
N LEU A 111 -42.51 27.17 -29.59
CA LEU A 111 -43.11 26.16 -28.75
C LEU A 111 -44.35 25.51 -29.41
N LEU A 112 -45.23 26.30 -29.99
CA LEU A 112 -46.40 25.79 -30.69
C LEU A 112 -45.98 24.92 -31.91
N HIS A 113 -44.93 25.33 -32.59
CA HIS A 113 -44.36 24.56 -33.72
C HIS A 113 -43.79 23.21 -33.20
N ALA A 114 -43.01 23.22 -32.16
CA ALA A 114 -42.44 22.00 -31.57
C ALA A 114 -43.52 21.02 -31.13
N ARG A 115 -44.56 21.47 -30.38
CA ARG A 115 -45.70 20.65 -29.99
C ARG A 115 -46.52 20.11 -31.20
N SER A 116 -46.70 20.91 -32.22
CA SER A 116 -47.38 20.44 -33.42
C SER A 116 -46.60 19.32 -34.13
N ALA A 117 -45.29 19.37 -34.09
CA ALA A 117 -44.43 18.31 -34.63
C ALA A 117 -44.55 17.01 -33.84
N GLU A 118 -44.88 17.07 -32.54
CA GLU A 118 -45.17 15.94 -31.66
C GLU A 118 -46.61 15.40 -31.78
N GLY A 119 -47.43 15.99 -32.65
CA GLY A 119 -48.81 15.56 -32.86
C GLY A 119 -49.86 16.26 -31.97
N TRP A 120 -49.49 17.29 -31.25
CA TRP A 120 -50.42 18.11 -30.49
C TRP A 120 -51.39 18.88 -31.39
N VAL A 121 -52.64 18.95 -30.99
CA VAL A 121 -53.70 19.68 -31.70
C VAL A 121 -54.25 20.77 -30.81
N ARG A 122 -54.46 21.97 -31.33
CA ARG A 122 -55.03 23.10 -30.58
C ARG A 122 -56.34 22.73 -29.91
N GLY A 123 -56.37 22.97 -28.60
CA GLY A 123 -57.56 22.72 -27.77
C GLY A 123 -57.55 21.40 -26.98
N ASP A 124 -56.46 20.62 -27.13
CA ASP A 124 -56.34 19.36 -26.36
C ASP A 124 -56.03 19.58 -24.88
N ASP A 125 -55.36 20.72 -24.54
CA ASP A 125 -54.82 20.91 -23.16
C ASP A 125 -54.73 22.35 -22.67
N GLY A 126 -55.41 23.29 -23.20
CA GLY A 126 -55.34 24.68 -22.73
C GLY A 126 -54.01 25.41 -23.01
N PHE A 127 -53.01 24.74 -23.62
CA PHE A 127 -51.66 25.30 -23.84
C PHE A 127 -51.73 26.55 -24.76
N TRP A 128 -52.60 26.51 -25.77
CA TRP A 128 -52.84 27.65 -26.65
C TRP A 128 -53.37 28.87 -25.90
N ASP A 129 -54.31 28.62 -25.00
CA ASP A 129 -54.95 29.70 -24.20
C ASP A 129 -53.92 30.33 -23.26
N ALA A 130 -52.99 29.53 -22.70
CA ALA A 130 -51.88 30.01 -21.90
C ALA A 130 -50.90 30.87 -22.71
N CYS A 131 -50.56 30.46 -23.92
CA CYS A 131 -49.71 31.23 -24.83
C CYS A 131 -50.35 32.60 -25.17
N GLU A 132 -51.62 32.58 -25.50
CA GLU A 132 -52.38 33.81 -25.82
C GLU A 132 -52.49 34.75 -24.62
N ALA A 133 -52.70 34.20 -23.43
CA ALA A 133 -52.72 34.97 -22.16
C ALA A 133 -51.34 35.62 -21.88
N LEU A 134 -50.23 34.91 -22.05
CA LEU A 134 -48.88 35.44 -21.82
C LEU A 134 -48.55 36.55 -22.84
N SER A 135 -48.84 36.36 -24.12
CA SER A 135 -48.64 37.38 -25.15
C SER A 135 -49.47 38.63 -24.83
N THR A 136 -50.73 38.47 -24.37
CA THR A 136 -51.60 39.59 -23.96
C THR A 136 -51.03 40.34 -22.75
N LEU A 137 -50.57 39.66 -21.73
CA LEU A 137 -49.95 40.26 -20.55
C LEU A 137 -48.74 41.12 -20.87
N GLU A 138 -47.86 40.66 -21.77
CA GLU A 138 -46.72 41.46 -22.23
C GLU A 138 -47.14 42.68 -23.02
N HIS A 139 -48.09 42.53 -23.97
CA HIS A 139 -48.60 43.63 -24.74
C HIS A 139 -49.28 44.73 -23.90
N ASP A 140 -49.96 44.33 -22.82
CA ASP A 140 -50.59 45.26 -21.89
C ASP A 140 -49.59 45.86 -20.88
N GLY A 141 -48.34 45.38 -20.87
CA GLY A 141 -47.28 45.84 -19.97
C GLY A 141 -47.48 45.42 -18.51
N GLU A 142 -48.35 44.42 -18.27
CA GLU A 142 -48.63 43.88 -16.91
C GLU A 142 -47.69 42.76 -16.46
N GLY A 143 -46.86 42.22 -17.42
CA GLY A 143 -45.90 41.12 -17.13
C GLY A 143 -44.44 41.57 -17.11
N VAL A 144 -43.55 40.59 -17.07
CA VAL A 144 -42.10 40.80 -17.26
C VAL A 144 -41.84 40.99 -18.76
N ILE A 145 -41.37 42.17 -19.12
CA ILE A 145 -41.10 42.52 -20.50
C ILE A 145 -39.86 41.77 -21.03
N TRP A 146 -39.99 41.05 -22.13
CA TRP A 146 -38.94 40.22 -22.73
C TRP A 146 -37.61 40.94 -22.90
N THR A 147 -37.61 42.15 -23.39
CA THR A 147 -36.38 42.93 -23.61
C THR A 147 -35.66 43.21 -22.28
N HIS A 148 -36.41 43.45 -21.21
CA HIS A 148 -35.85 43.71 -19.90
C HIS A 148 -35.22 42.46 -19.27
N ILE A 149 -35.86 41.31 -19.42
CA ILE A 149 -35.28 40.04 -18.90
C ILE A 149 -34.06 39.63 -19.75
N ALA A 150 -34.10 39.78 -21.07
CA ALA A 150 -32.98 39.48 -21.94
C ALA A 150 -31.72 40.30 -21.63
N GLU A 151 -31.91 41.64 -21.43
CA GLU A 151 -30.83 42.50 -20.99
C GLU A 151 -30.31 42.16 -19.58
N TRP A 152 -31.20 41.79 -18.69
CA TRP A 152 -30.83 41.43 -17.33
C TRP A 152 -30.07 40.10 -17.29
N VAL A 153 -30.55 39.07 -17.98
CA VAL A 153 -29.89 37.76 -18.12
C VAL A 153 -28.52 37.90 -18.72
N ALA A 154 -28.38 38.70 -19.79
CA ALA A 154 -27.09 38.91 -20.45
C ALA A 154 -26.03 39.53 -19.53
N ARG A 155 -26.44 40.29 -18.51
CA ARG A 155 -25.55 40.87 -17.50
C ARG A 155 -25.11 39.86 -16.44
N GLN A 156 -25.96 38.84 -16.14
CA GLN A 156 -25.74 37.89 -15.08
C GLN A 156 -25.07 36.59 -15.51
N ARG A 157 -25.03 36.26 -16.79
CA ARG A 157 -24.62 34.96 -17.35
C ARG A 157 -23.25 34.44 -16.97
N HIS A 158 -22.40 35.25 -16.33
CA HIS A 158 -21.02 34.89 -15.98
C HIS A 158 -20.83 34.44 -14.52
N GLU A 159 -21.88 34.44 -13.69
CA GLU A 159 -21.71 34.41 -12.24
C GLU A 159 -21.98 33.06 -11.56
N VAL A 160 -22.53 32.03 -12.27
CA VAL A 160 -22.99 30.86 -11.52
C VAL A 160 -22.61 29.54 -12.20
N ALA A 161 -21.96 28.66 -11.43
CA ALA A 161 -21.66 27.29 -11.87
C ALA A 161 -22.92 26.42 -11.89
N LEU A 162 -23.16 25.75 -13.02
CA LEU A 162 -24.31 24.85 -13.21
C LEU A 162 -24.14 23.51 -12.50
N TRP A 163 -22.92 23.04 -12.41
CA TRP A 163 -22.55 21.79 -11.78
C TRP A 163 -21.77 22.05 -10.50
N PRO A 164 -21.66 21.06 -9.59
CA PRO A 164 -20.79 21.19 -8.43
C PRO A 164 -19.40 21.69 -8.82
N ASP A 165 -18.91 22.73 -8.16
CA ASP A 165 -17.72 23.48 -8.57
C ASP A 165 -16.78 23.90 -7.42
N ALA A 166 -17.15 23.66 -6.17
CA ALA A 166 -16.26 23.89 -5.06
C ALA A 166 -15.05 22.93 -5.09
N PRO A 167 -13.94 23.27 -4.41
CA PRO A 167 -12.85 22.35 -4.21
C PRO A 167 -13.35 20.97 -3.73
N GLY A 168 -12.84 19.89 -4.35
CA GLY A 168 -13.31 18.52 -4.13
C GLY A 168 -14.57 18.14 -4.92
N GLU A 169 -15.56 19.03 -5.04
CA GLU A 169 -16.80 18.75 -5.76
C GLU A 169 -16.60 18.51 -7.26
N ARG A 170 -15.61 19.16 -7.86
CA ARG A 170 -15.32 19.03 -9.31
C ARG A 170 -14.94 17.62 -9.72
N ALA A 171 -14.38 16.83 -8.82
CA ALA A 171 -14.03 15.45 -9.06
C ALA A 171 -15.25 14.62 -9.51
N TRP A 172 -16.42 14.92 -8.97
CA TRP A 172 -17.67 14.24 -9.31
C TRP A 172 -18.13 14.43 -10.76
N ARG A 173 -17.54 15.37 -11.50
CA ARG A 173 -17.83 15.53 -12.93
C ARG A 173 -17.41 14.33 -13.78
N LEU A 174 -16.51 13.48 -13.29
CA LEU A 174 -16.19 12.20 -13.93
C LEU A 174 -17.40 11.26 -13.94
N ARG A 175 -18.21 11.28 -12.87
CA ARG A 175 -19.40 10.43 -12.78
C ARG A 175 -20.43 10.71 -13.88
N ALA A 176 -20.37 11.88 -14.50
CA ALA A 176 -21.23 12.20 -15.64
C ALA A 176 -21.13 11.16 -16.78
N ALA A 177 -20.06 10.38 -16.87
CA ALA A 177 -19.93 9.24 -17.77
C ALA A 177 -21.09 8.23 -17.64
N PHE A 178 -21.70 8.13 -16.46
CA PHE A 178 -22.83 7.24 -16.14
C PHE A 178 -24.09 8.06 -15.83
N ALA A 179 -23.94 9.07 -14.97
CA ALA A 179 -25.04 9.91 -14.54
C ALA A 179 -24.54 11.29 -14.08
N PRO A 180 -25.01 12.39 -14.69
CA PRO A 180 -24.58 13.72 -14.29
C PRO A 180 -25.01 14.07 -12.87
N VAL A 181 -24.06 14.50 -12.04
CA VAL A 181 -24.29 14.92 -10.65
C VAL A 181 -24.64 16.39 -10.63
N VAL A 182 -25.92 16.71 -10.35
CA VAL A 182 -26.43 18.09 -10.38
C VAL A 182 -26.30 18.81 -9.04
N ALA A 183 -26.16 18.07 -7.96
CA ALA A 183 -25.99 18.60 -6.60
C ALA A 183 -25.34 17.57 -5.67
N LEU A 184 -24.69 18.05 -4.63
CA LEU A 184 -24.15 17.27 -3.51
C LEU A 184 -24.85 17.73 -2.20
N PRO A 185 -24.84 16.91 -1.15
CA PRO A 185 -24.35 15.55 -1.02
C PRO A 185 -25.26 14.50 -1.70
N ALA A 186 -24.77 13.26 -1.85
CA ALA A 186 -25.54 12.13 -2.32
C ALA A 186 -26.63 11.75 -1.31
N ALA A 187 -27.78 11.36 -1.81
CA ALA A 187 -28.92 10.97 -1.00
C ALA A 187 -29.59 9.70 -1.56
N PRO A 188 -30.37 8.95 -0.75
CA PRO A 188 -30.98 7.71 -1.21
C PRO A 188 -31.83 7.85 -2.48
N HIS A 189 -32.47 8.98 -2.67
CA HIS A 189 -33.26 9.22 -3.90
C HIS A 189 -32.41 9.48 -5.13
N ASP A 190 -31.11 9.67 -4.97
CA ASP A 190 -30.21 9.86 -6.13
C ASP A 190 -29.98 8.55 -6.89
N TRP A 191 -30.12 7.44 -6.21
CA TRP A 191 -30.00 6.10 -6.78
C TRP A 191 -30.81 5.10 -5.94
N PRO A 192 -32.13 5.00 -6.12
CA PRO A 192 -32.99 4.13 -5.31
C PRO A 192 -32.60 2.65 -5.38
N ASP A 193 -32.15 2.18 -6.53
CA ASP A 193 -31.82 0.78 -6.79
C ASP A 193 -30.33 0.46 -6.58
N ALA A 194 -29.56 1.37 -5.98
CA ALA A 194 -28.11 1.22 -5.83
C ALA A 194 -27.71 -0.09 -5.13
N ALA A 195 -28.40 -0.50 -4.09
CA ALA A 195 -28.12 -1.73 -3.35
C ALA A 195 -28.30 -2.98 -4.23
N ALA A 196 -29.42 -3.06 -4.95
CA ALA A 196 -29.71 -4.18 -5.86
C ALA A 196 -28.68 -4.23 -6.99
N TRP A 197 -28.33 -3.07 -7.55
CA TRP A 197 -27.31 -2.99 -8.60
C TRP A 197 -25.93 -3.44 -8.10
N LEU A 198 -25.51 -3.03 -6.88
CA LEU A 198 -24.24 -3.46 -6.30
C LEU A 198 -24.20 -4.96 -6.06
N GLU A 199 -25.28 -5.54 -5.57
CA GLU A 199 -25.36 -6.98 -5.33
C GLU A 199 -25.36 -7.77 -6.65
N GLU A 200 -26.21 -7.40 -7.63
CA GLU A 200 -26.37 -8.13 -8.88
C GLU A 200 -25.16 -8.01 -9.81
N ALA A 201 -24.61 -6.79 -9.96
CA ALA A 201 -23.53 -6.52 -10.93
C ALA A 201 -22.13 -6.71 -10.35
N TRP A 202 -21.96 -6.56 -9.03
CA TRP A 202 -20.66 -6.53 -8.38
C TRP A 202 -20.49 -7.53 -7.23
N GLN A 203 -21.57 -8.19 -6.81
CA GLN A 203 -21.59 -9.07 -5.64
C GLN A 203 -21.16 -8.35 -4.36
N ILE A 204 -21.47 -7.07 -4.25
CA ILE A 204 -21.18 -6.23 -3.11
C ILE A 204 -22.42 -6.14 -2.24
N SER A 205 -22.35 -6.66 -1.01
CA SER A 205 -23.45 -6.74 -0.07
C SER A 205 -23.33 -5.77 1.12
N GLY A 206 -22.23 -5.06 1.24
CA GLY A 206 -21.99 -4.14 2.36
C GLY A 206 -20.78 -3.24 2.15
N ARG A 207 -20.51 -2.40 3.16
CA ARG A 207 -19.43 -1.43 3.16
C ARG A 207 -18.06 -2.05 2.88
N ASP A 208 -17.73 -3.15 3.56
CA ASP A 208 -16.38 -3.73 3.47
C ASP A 208 -16.10 -4.30 2.08
N ASP A 209 -17.10 -4.96 1.47
CA ASP A 209 -17.01 -5.42 0.09
C ASP A 209 -16.84 -4.25 -0.88
N LEU A 210 -17.60 -3.16 -0.64
CA LEU A 210 -17.51 -1.95 -1.45
C LEU A 210 -16.11 -1.34 -1.39
N VAL A 211 -15.58 -1.14 -0.18
CA VAL A 211 -14.25 -0.54 0.01
C VAL A 211 -13.16 -1.40 -0.63
N ARG A 212 -13.21 -2.73 -0.48
CA ARG A 212 -12.29 -3.65 -1.16
C ARG A 212 -12.36 -3.52 -2.67
N CYS A 213 -13.57 -3.43 -3.22
CA CYS A 213 -13.76 -3.28 -4.66
C CYS A 213 -13.24 -1.91 -5.16
N LEU A 214 -13.50 -0.82 -4.43
CA LEU A 214 -12.98 0.50 -4.75
C LEU A 214 -11.45 0.52 -4.77
N LEU A 215 -10.83 -0.05 -3.74
CA LEU A 215 -9.37 -0.16 -3.64
C LEU A 215 -8.81 -1.04 -4.78
N TRP A 216 -9.46 -2.14 -5.10
CA TRP A 216 -9.07 -2.99 -6.22
C TRP A 216 -9.16 -2.25 -7.57
N LEU A 217 -10.26 -1.54 -7.86
CA LEU A 217 -10.40 -0.76 -9.09
C LEU A 217 -9.36 0.35 -9.21
N ALA A 218 -9.01 0.99 -8.11
CA ALA A 218 -7.98 2.02 -8.10
C ALA A 218 -6.59 1.45 -8.42
N GLY A 219 -6.20 0.34 -7.79
CA GLY A 219 -4.86 -0.24 -7.88
C GLY A 219 -4.67 -1.20 -9.04
N GLN A 220 -5.51 -2.21 -9.13
CA GLN A 220 -5.40 -3.29 -10.11
C GLN A 220 -6.47 -3.20 -11.19
N GLY A 221 -7.71 -3.32 -10.77
CA GLY A 221 -8.86 -3.40 -11.65
C GLY A 221 -8.78 -4.55 -12.65
N HIS A 222 -9.68 -4.50 -13.62
CA HIS A 222 -9.64 -5.42 -14.76
C HIS A 222 -8.41 -5.18 -15.64
N ARG A 223 -7.91 -3.94 -15.65
CA ARG A 223 -6.77 -3.54 -16.49
C ARG A 223 -5.52 -4.34 -16.23
N GLN A 224 -5.27 -4.78 -14.99
CA GLN A 224 -4.05 -5.53 -14.68
C GLN A 224 -3.93 -6.81 -15.50
N ALA A 225 -5.00 -7.61 -15.56
CA ALA A 225 -5.01 -8.83 -16.37
C ALA A 225 -4.83 -8.52 -17.85
N TRP A 226 -5.48 -7.46 -18.34
CA TRP A 226 -5.37 -7.03 -19.74
C TRP A 226 -3.98 -6.52 -20.10
N ASP A 227 -3.34 -5.77 -19.21
CA ASP A 227 -1.98 -5.28 -19.36
C ASP A 227 -0.97 -6.43 -19.42
N LEU A 228 -1.13 -7.43 -18.55
CA LEU A 228 -0.28 -8.62 -18.53
C LEU A 228 -0.39 -9.42 -19.84
N ASP A 229 -1.61 -9.67 -20.28
CA ASP A 229 -1.83 -10.40 -21.53
C ASP A 229 -1.34 -9.60 -22.74
N ALA A 230 -1.63 -8.30 -22.80
CA ALA A 230 -1.16 -7.43 -23.86
C ALA A 230 0.37 -7.41 -23.93
N THR A 231 1.03 -7.24 -22.80
CA THR A 231 2.50 -7.22 -22.72
C THR A 231 3.10 -8.54 -23.16
N ARG A 232 2.55 -9.67 -22.71
CA ARG A 232 2.97 -11.00 -23.12
C ARG A 232 2.83 -11.21 -24.63
N LEU A 233 1.73 -10.73 -25.21
CA LEU A 233 1.40 -10.93 -26.62
C LEU A 233 2.06 -9.93 -27.56
N LEU A 234 2.49 -8.77 -27.07
CA LEU A 234 3.16 -7.75 -27.89
C LEU A 234 4.40 -8.31 -28.59
N GLN A 235 5.21 -9.10 -27.88
CA GLN A 235 6.45 -9.66 -28.38
C GLN A 235 6.27 -11.06 -28.98
N ALA A 236 5.08 -11.66 -28.87
CA ALA A 236 4.79 -12.99 -29.34
C ALA A 236 4.59 -13.02 -30.87
N ASP A 237 5.03 -14.08 -31.54
CA ASP A 237 4.74 -14.33 -32.94
C ASP A 237 3.26 -14.72 -33.18
N ALA A 238 2.86 -14.77 -34.43
CA ALA A 238 1.47 -15.08 -34.79
C ALA A 238 1.02 -16.47 -34.33
N SER A 239 1.92 -17.46 -34.30
CA SER A 239 1.63 -18.82 -33.84
C SER A 239 1.38 -18.86 -32.33
N THR A 240 2.23 -18.20 -31.58
CA THR A 240 2.10 -18.06 -30.12
C THR A 240 0.81 -17.32 -29.73
N ARG A 241 0.48 -16.24 -30.43
CA ARG A 241 -0.79 -15.51 -30.22
C ARG A 241 -2.01 -16.37 -30.50
N GLN A 242 -1.97 -17.17 -31.56
CA GLN A 242 -3.06 -18.07 -31.90
C GLN A 242 -3.19 -19.20 -30.87
N GLY A 243 -2.08 -19.80 -30.45
CA GLY A 243 -2.06 -20.83 -29.42
C GLY A 243 -2.58 -20.31 -28.07
N TRP A 244 -2.23 -19.07 -27.70
CA TRP A 244 -2.78 -18.42 -26.51
C TRP A 244 -4.29 -18.28 -26.59
N LEU A 245 -4.83 -17.80 -27.74
CA LEU A 245 -6.28 -17.66 -27.92
C LEU A 245 -7.02 -19.00 -27.86
N GLU A 246 -6.45 -20.04 -28.44
CA GLU A 246 -7.02 -21.39 -28.43
C GLU A 246 -7.01 -22.04 -27.03
N GLY A 247 -6.06 -21.60 -26.17
CA GLY A 247 -5.96 -22.05 -24.79
C GLY A 247 -6.90 -21.34 -23.82
N LEU A 248 -7.54 -20.23 -24.23
CA LEU A 248 -8.48 -19.52 -23.36
C LEU A 248 -9.77 -20.32 -23.15
N PRO A 249 -10.35 -20.31 -21.91
CA PRO A 249 -11.69 -20.82 -21.66
C PRO A 249 -12.72 -20.20 -22.61
N GLY A 250 -13.78 -20.92 -22.95
CA GLY A 250 -14.78 -20.47 -23.91
C GLY A 250 -15.34 -19.05 -23.66
N PRO A 251 -15.66 -18.66 -22.42
CA PRO A 251 -16.09 -17.29 -22.09
C PRO A 251 -15.03 -16.23 -22.41
N ASP A 252 -13.75 -16.53 -22.18
CA ASP A 252 -12.65 -15.59 -22.34
C ASP A 252 -12.16 -15.48 -23.80
N ALA A 253 -12.54 -16.41 -24.64
CA ALA A 253 -12.17 -16.37 -26.07
C ALA A 253 -12.70 -15.12 -26.80
N ALA A 254 -13.81 -14.55 -26.34
CA ALA A 254 -14.36 -13.30 -26.90
C ALA A 254 -13.45 -12.10 -26.57
N TYR A 255 -13.03 -11.99 -25.34
CA TYR A 255 -12.04 -11.04 -24.88
C TYR A 255 -10.73 -11.16 -25.67
N GLY A 256 -10.17 -12.39 -25.73
CA GLY A 256 -8.92 -12.65 -26.43
C GLY A 256 -8.93 -12.23 -27.90
N ARG A 257 -10.05 -12.45 -28.60
CA ARG A 257 -10.21 -11.96 -29.99
C ARG A 257 -10.16 -10.44 -30.10
N VAL A 258 -10.77 -9.72 -29.18
CA VAL A 258 -10.73 -8.25 -29.15
C VAL A 258 -9.32 -7.75 -28.87
N LEU A 259 -8.64 -8.33 -27.89
CA LEU A 259 -7.26 -7.96 -27.55
C LEU A 259 -6.32 -8.19 -28.73
N LEU A 260 -6.38 -9.36 -29.37
CA LEU A 260 -5.57 -9.63 -30.57
C LEU A 260 -5.91 -8.71 -31.76
N ALA A 261 -7.18 -8.32 -31.90
CA ALA A 261 -7.56 -7.33 -32.92
C ALA A 261 -6.94 -5.96 -32.63
N PHE A 262 -6.92 -5.52 -31.39
CA PHE A 262 -6.26 -4.26 -30.99
C PHE A 262 -4.75 -4.30 -31.27
N LEU A 263 -4.08 -5.37 -30.87
CA LEU A 263 -2.66 -5.57 -31.16
C LEU A 263 -2.35 -5.58 -32.66
N THR A 264 -3.20 -6.22 -33.45
CA THR A 264 -3.01 -6.33 -34.91
C THR A 264 -3.28 -5.00 -35.63
N GLN A 265 -4.24 -4.23 -35.13
CA GLN A 265 -4.60 -2.93 -35.72
C GLN A 265 -3.70 -1.78 -35.24
N GLY A 266 -2.82 -2.02 -34.29
CA GLY A 266 -1.96 -1.02 -33.66
C GLY A 266 -2.75 -0.02 -32.81
N GLU A 267 -3.90 -0.42 -32.27
CA GLU A 267 -4.64 0.41 -31.33
C GLU A 267 -3.80 0.68 -30.07
N PRO A 268 -3.89 1.89 -29.50
CA PRO A 268 -3.26 2.16 -28.22
C PRO A 268 -3.75 1.17 -27.13
N LEU A 269 -2.83 0.56 -26.42
CA LEU A 269 -3.13 -0.37 -25.33
C LEU A 269 -3.41 0.42 -24.05
N GLU A 270 -4.51 1.13 -24.05
CA GLU A 270 -4.90 2.08 -23.03
C GLU A 270 -6.38 1.92 -22.71
N TRP A 271 -6.69 1.47 -21.48
CA TRP A 271 -8.03 1.11 -21.02
C TRP A 271 -8.29 1.36 -19.53
N ALA A 272 -7.35 1.97 -18.79
CA ALA A 272 -7.49 2.20 -17.36
C ALA A 272 -8.72 3.05 -16.98
N ALA A 273 -9.19 3.90 -17.89
CA ALA A 273 -10.43 4.65 -17.72
C ALA A 273 -11.65 3.78 -17.43
N TRP A 274 -11.66 2.51 -17.89
CA TRP A 274 -12.73 1.55 -17.61
C TRP A 274 -12.87 1.30 -16.10
N ASP A 275 -11.79 1.08 -15.41
CA ASP A 275 -11.81 0.84 -13.97
C ASP A 275 -12.04 2.12 -13.17
N TRP A 276 -11.35 3.20 -13.52
CA TRP A 276 -11.38 4.43 -12.72
C TRP A 276 -12.70 5.20 -12.81
N LEU A 277 -13.39 5.16 -13.96
CA LEU A 277 -14.74 5.72 -14.02
C LEU A 277 -15.73 4.88 -13.22
N ARG A 278 -15.61 3.54 -13.25
CA ARG A 278 -16.47 2.66 -12.46
C ARG A 278 -16.21 2.81 -10.95
N LEU A 279 -14.97 3.09 -10.55
CA LEU A 279 -14.65 3.43 -9.17
C LEU A 279 -15.48 4.61 -8.68
N ILE A 280 -15.57 5.68 -9.46
CA ILE A 280 -16.31 6.88 -9.04
C ILE A 280 -17.83 6.62 -9.00
N ASP A 281 -18.34 5.77 -9.87
CA ASP A 281 -19.76 5.37 -9.87
C ASP A 281 -20.08 4.51 -8.64
N LEU A 282 -19.23 3.56 -8.28
CA LEU A 282 -19.35 2.77 -7.04
C LEU A 282 -19.24 3.64 -5.78
N ALA A 283 -18.31 4.61 -5.76
CA ALA A 283 -18.19 5.54 -4.63
C ALA A 283 -19.47 6.35 -4.44
N TRP A 284 -20.11 6.78 -5.52
CA TRP A 284 -21.41 7.45 -5.46
C TRP A 284 -22.52 6.56 -4.93
N ALA A 285 -22.60 5.31 -5.41
CA ALA A 285 -23.56 4.34 -4.90
C ALA A 285 -23.38 4.11 -3.39
N GLY A 286 -22.12 3.99 -2.94
CA GLY A 286 -21.81 3.85 -1.52
C GLY A 286 -22.25 5.06 -0.69
N ALA A 287 -22.09 6.26 -1.22
CA ALA A 287 -22.57 7.49 -0.57
C ALA A 287 -24.11 7.53 -0.50
N CYS A 288 -24.81 7.17 -1.59
CA CYS A 288 -26.27 7.09 -1.60
C CYS A 288 -26.83 6.10 -0.58
N LEU A 289 -26.11 4.99 -0.34
CA LEU A 289 -26.51 3.97 0.64
C LEU A 289 -26.07 4.29 2.08
N GLY A 290 -25.28 5.35 2.27
CA GLY A 290 -24.69 5.68 3.57
C GLY A 290 -23.63 4.66 4.02
N TRP A 291 -23.11 3.84 3.10
CA TRP A 291 -21.98 2.93 3.37
C TRP A 291 -20.65 3.67 3.37
N LEU A 292 -20.55 4.76 2.62
CA LEU A 292 -19.44 5.70 2.67
C LEU A 292 -19.94 7.02 3.24
N GLU A 293 -19.16 7.61 4.12
CA GLU A 293 -19.38 8.99 4.53
C GLU A 293 -19.01 9.95 3.39
N GLU A 294 -19.57 11.15 3.40
CA GLU A 294 -19.38 12.16 2.35
C GLU A 294 -17.89 12.38 2.04
N HIS A 295 -17.08 12.58 3.07
CA HIS A 295 -15.65 12.81 2.92
C HIS A 295 -14.86 11.59 2.38
N GLU A 296 -15.34 10.37 2.66
CA GLU A 296 -14.73 9.16 2.13
C GLU A 296 -15.04 9.01 0.64
N ALA A 297 -16.32 9.20 0.27
CA ALA A 297 -16.74 9.17 -1.13
C ALA A 297 -16.01 10.25 -1.96
N GLU A 298 -15.88 11.47 -1.41
CA GLU A 298 -15.12 12.56 -2.01
C GLU A 298 -13.64 12.21 -2.18
N ALA A 299 -13.03 11.56 -1.19
CA ALA A 299 -11.65 11.11 -1.28
C ALA A 299 -11.44 10.11 -2.43
N PHE A 300 -12.35 9.14 -2.61
CA PHE A 300 -12.32 8.22 -3.72
C PHE A 300 -12.53 8.92 -5.07
N ALA A 301 -13.46 9.87 -5.15
CA ALA A 301 -13.71 10.65 -6.36
C ALA A 301 -12.49 11.51 -6.75
N THR A 302 -11.87 12.16 -5.77
CA THR A 302 -10.64 12.93 -5.95
C THR A 302 -9.49 12.05 -6.42
N HIS A 303 -9.30 10.90 -5.79
CA HIS A 303 -8.26 9.95 -6.19
C HIS A 303 -8.46 9.43 -7.62
N ALA A 304 -9.67 9.05 -7.99
CA ALA A 304 -9.98 8.65 -9.37
C ALA A 304 -9.67 9.78 -10.36
N THR A 305 -9.99 11.02 -9.99
CA THR A 305 -9.71 12.21 -10.81
C THR A 305 -8.22 12.45 -10.98
N GLU A 306 -7.44 12.31 -9.94
CA GLU A 306 -5.97 12.39 -10.01
C GLU A 306 -5.37 11.35 -10.96
N LEU A 307 -5.81 10.09 -10.85
CA LEU A 307 -5.38 9.01 -11.73
C LEU A 307 -5.72 9.33 -13.20
N VAL A 308 -6.94 9.79 -13.45
CA VAL A 308 -7.41 10.17 -14.78
C VAL A 308 -6.65 11.36 -15.34
N GLN A 309 -6.47 12.44 -14.57
CA GLN A 309 -5.72 13.62 -14.98
C GLN A 309 -4.24 13.33 -15.25
N HIS A 310 -3.66 12.41 -14.52
CA HIS A 310 -2.28 12.00 -14.77
C HIS A 310 -2.12 11.24 -16.09
N ARG A 311 -3.12 10.46 -16.46
CA ARG A 311 -3.05 9.53 -17.61
C ARG A 311 -3.59 10.11 -18.91
N TYR A 312 -4.62 10.94 -18.87
CA TYR A 312 -5.34 11.42 -20.06
C TYR A 312 -5.22 12.93 -20.24
N SER A 313 -4.96 13.36 -21.47
CA SER A 313 -4.82 14.78 -21.81
C SER A 313 -6.16 15.53 -21.83
N ASP A 314 -7.21 14.84 -22.23
CA ASP A 314 -8.52 15.43 -22.49
C ASP A 314 -9.64 14.38 -22.39
N TRP A 315 -10.89 14.86 -22.37
CA TRP A 315 -12.08 14.02 -22.30
C TRP A 315 -12.20 13.01 -23.47
N SER A 316 -11.77 13.38 -24.66
CA SER A 316 -11.85 12.48 -25.81
C SER A 316 -10.88 11.30 -25.67
N ALA A 317 -9.71 11.53 -25.10
CA ALA A 317 -8.74 10.47 -24.79
C ALA A 317 -9.30 9.53 -23.71
N LEU A 318 -9.90 10.08 -22.65
CA LEU A 318 -10.56 9.31 -21.60
C LEU A 318 -11.68 8.41 -22.14
N VAL A 319 -12.58 8.99 -22.96
CA VAL A 319 -13.70 8.25 -23.56
C VAL A 319 -13.20 7.09 -24.43
N ARG A 320 -12.18 7.34 -25.25
CA ARG A 320 -11.61 6.26 -26.10
C ARG A 320 -10.98 5.14 -25.27
N ALA A 321 -10.29 5.48 -24.19
CA ALA A 321 -9.72 4.50 -23.27
C ALA A 321 -10.83 3.68 -22.58
N TYR A 322 -11.88 4.34 -22.11
CA TYR A 322 -13.05 3.66 -21.57
C TYR A 322 -13.69 2.68 -22.56
N GLN A 323 -13.89 3.12 -23.82
CA GLN A 323 -14.48 2.27 -24.86
C GLN A 323 -13.60 1.04 -25.17
N ARG A 324 -12.26 1.16 -25.09
CA ARG A 324 -11.36 0.01 -25.23
C ARG A 324 -11.54 -0.97 -24.07
N GLY A 325 -11.52 -0.50 -22.83
CA GLY A 325 -11.79 -1.34 -21.67
C GLY A 325 -13.14 -2.03 -21.73
N ARG A 326 -14.19 -1.28 -22.10
CA ARG A 326 -15.53 -1.84 -22.34
C ARG A 326 -15.53 -2.92 -23.42
N SER A 327 -14.79 -2.68 -24.50
CA SER A 327 -14.69 -3.65 -25.59
C SER A 327 -14.05 -4.96 -25.15
N LEU A 328 -13.02 -4.90 -24.30
CA LEU A 328 -12.37 -6.07 -23.72
C LEU A 328 -13.33 -6.79 -22.76
N PHE A 329 -13.96 -6.04 -21.87
CA PHE A 329 -14.90 -6.60 -20.91
C PHE A 329 -16.09 -7.31 -21.55
N GLU A 330 -16.71 -6.69 -22.57
CA GLU A 330 -17.84 -7.27 -23.30
C GLU A 330 -17.40 -8.31 -24.37
N GLY A 331 -16.12 -8.45 -24.64
CA GLY A 331 -15.62 -9.29 -25.72
C GLY A 331 -16.09 -8.86 -27.13
N ARG A 332 -16.42 -7.56 -27.30
CA ARG A 332 -16.96 -6.98 -28.52
C ARG A 332 -16.38 -5.59 -28.77
N ASN A 333 -15.83 -5.35 -29.97
CA ASN A 333 -15.28 -4.05 -30.34
C ASN A 333 -16.37 -2.97 -30.42
N ARG A 334 -16.31 -1.97 -29.54
CA ARG A 334 -17.21 -0.83 -29.41
C ARG A 334 -16.64 0.48 -29.96
N LEU A 335 -15.43 0.48 -30.49
CA LEU A 335 -14.73 1.73 -30.88
C LEU A 335 -15.41 2.51 -32.02
N LYS A 336 -16.25 1.87 -32.81
CA LYS A 336 -16.90 2.50 -33.95
C LYS A 336 -18.19 3.24 -33.60
N THR A 337 -18.73 3.08 -32.42
CA THR A 337 -20.04 3.61 -32.04
C THR A 337 -19.88 4.42 -30.75
N LEU A 338 -19.96 5.75 -30.86
CA LEU A 338 -20.08 6.63 -29.70
C LEU A 338 -21.57 6.73 -29.33
N GLU A 339 -21.92 6.41 -28.09
CA GLU A 339 -23.29 6.51 -27.58
C GLU A 339 -23.74 7.97 -27.52
N SER A 340 -25.05 8.20 -27.61
CA SER A 340 -25.66 9.55 -27.61
C SER A 340 -25.25 10.35 -26.37
N ASP A 341 -25.25 9.71 -25.22
CA ASP A 341 -24.93 10.33 -23.93
C ASP A 341 -23.47 10.85 -23.90
N TRP A 342 -22.55 10.07 -24.41
CA TRP A 342 -21.15 10.50 -24.55
C TRP A 342 -20.99 11.65 -25.56
N GLN A 343 -21.82 11.67 -26.60
CA GLN A 343 -21.86 12.80 -27.55
C GLN A 343 -22.37 14.08 -26.86
N LEU A 344 -23.43 13.96 -26.05
CA LEU A 344 -23.94 15.08 -25.24
C LEU A 344 -22.89 15.59 -24.27
N LEU A 345 -22.24 14.71 -23.53
CA LEU A 345 -21.17 15.09 -22.60
C LEU A 345 -20.00 15.80 -23.28
N LEU A 346 -19.61 15.36 -24.45
CA LEU A 346 -18.48 15.97 -25.19
C LEU A 346 -18.85 17.29 -25.90
N GLN A 347 -20.12 17.49 -26.30
CA GLN A 347 -20.50 18.54 -27.19
C GLN A 347 -21.50 19.54 -26.64
N SER A 348 -22.34 19.18 -25.65
CA SER A 348 -23.35 20.09 -25.12
C SER A 348 -22.71 21.35 -24.52
N PRO A 349 -23.29 22.54 -24.79
CA PRO A 349 -22.76 23.80 -24.24
C PRO A 349 -22.87 23.92 -22.73
N VAL A 350 -23.70 23.10 -22.11
CA VAL A 350 -23.89 23.05 -20.64
C VAL A 350 -23.31 21.80 -20.00
N SER A 351 -22.55 21.00 -20.71
CA SER A 351 -21.96 19.77 -20.21
C SER A 351 -21.05 20.04 -19.00
N PRO A 352 -21.05 19.17 -17.97
CA PRO A 352 -20.08 19.24 -16.90
C PRO A 352 -18.62 19.04 -17.41
N TRP A 353 -18.46 18.48 -18.59
CA TRP A 353 -17.16 18.27 -19.26
C TRP A 353 -16.69 19.48 -20.09
N ARG A 354 -17.38 20.60 -20.02
CA ARG A 354 -16.88 21.90 -20.56
C ARG A 354 -15.68 22.41 -19.78
N THR A 355 -15.60 22.10 -18.49
CA THR A 355 -14.34 22.27 -17.75
C THR A 355 -13.31 21.29 -18.31
N ALA A 356 -12.13 21.76 -18.60
CA ALA A 356 -11.07 20.88 -19.10
C ALA A 356 -10.74 19.79 -18.06
N LEU A 357 -10.49 18.57 -18.55
CA LEU A 357 -10.16 17.44 -17.67
C LEU A 357 -9.03 17.79 -16.69
N GLN A 358 -8.05 18.55 -17.15
CA GLN A 358 -6.88 18.96 -16.38
C GLN A 358 -7.16 20.05 -15.32
N GLU A 359 -8.37 20.62 -15.32
CA GLU A 359 -8.81 21.68 -14.41
C GLU A 359 -9.82 21.21 -13.36
N LEU A 360 -10.14 19.90 -13.32
CA LEU A 360 -11.09 19.35 -12.35
C LEU A 360 -10.60 19.52 -10.90
N ILE A 361 -9.29 19.37 -10.71
CA ILE A 361 -8.65 19.70 -9.41
C ILE A 361 -7.87 21.00 -9.64
N ALA A 362 -8.07 21.99 -8.80
CA ALA A 362 -7.44 23.31 -8.91
C ALA A 362 -5.91 23.22 -8.80
N GLN A 363 -5.19 24.21 -9.38
CA GLN A 363 -3.73 24.14 -9.45
C GLN A 363 -3.06 24.16 -8.07
N ASP A 364 -3.58 24.96 -7.15
CA ASP A 364 -3.11 25.06 -5.78
C ASP A 364 -3.39 23.80 -4.97
N GLU A 365 -4.54 23.16 -5.19
CA GLU A 365 -4.91 21.85 -4.62
C GLU A 365 -3.98 20.77 -5.17
N ARG A 366 -3.76 20.76 -6.49
CA ARG A 366 -2.80 19.84 -7.11
C ARG A 366 -1.38 20.04 -6.58
N ASP A 367 -0.97 21.28 -6.38
CA ASP A 367 0.36 21.58 -5.86
C ASP A 367 0.48 21.19 -4.37
N ALA A 368 -0.59 21.33 -3.59
CA ALA A 368 -0.64 20.85 -2.21
C ALA A 368 -0.65 19.31 -2.16
N ALA A 369 -1.50 18.66 -2.95
CA ALA A 369 -1.57 17.20 -3.08
C ALA A 369 -0.23 16.64 -3.60
N ARG A 370 0.37 17.30 -4.59
CA ARG A 370 1.68 16.91 -5.11
C ARG A 370 2.78 17.02 -4.06
N ARG A 371 2.80 18.07 -3.25
CA ARG A 371 3.75 18.17 -2.13
C ARG A 371 3.55 17.05 -1.12
N ALA A 372 2.32 16.82 -0.67
CA ALA A 372 1.99 15.73 0.24
C ALA A 372 2.35 14.36 -0.35
N MET A 373 2.08 14.16 -1.65
CA MET A 373 2.45 12.94 -2.37
C MET A 373 3.97 12.78 -2.47
N LEU A 374 4.73 13.84 -2.72
CA LEU A 374 6.19 13.79 -2.76
C LEU A 374 6.78 13.47 -1.38
N GLU A 375 6.22 14.03 -0.33
CA GLU A 375 6.60 13.69 1.04
C GLU A 375 6.30 12.23 1.35
N TRP A 376 5.12 11.75 0.98
CA TRP A 376 4.74 10.34 1.11
C TRP A 376 5.68 9.41 0.34
N ARG A 377 5.99 9.72 -0.91
CA ARG A 377 6.89 8.91 -1.76
C ARG A 377 8.32 8.84 -1.22
N ARG A 378 8.75 9.86 -0.50
CA ARG A 378 10.04 9.88 0.22
C ARG A 378 10.01 9.13 1.52
N SER A 379 8.83 8.90 2.05
CA SER A 379 8.65 8.19 3.31
C SER A 379 9.09 6.73 3.18
N PRO A 380 9.75 6.17 4.20
CA PRO A 380 10.01 4.73 4.27
C PRO A 380 8.73 3.88 4.22
N ARG A 381 7.60 4.41 4.66
CA ARG A 381 6.29 3.74 4.58
C ARG A 381 5.86 3.44 3.16
N HIS A 382 6.23 4.29 2.19
CA HIS A 382 5.97 4.02 0.78
C HIS A 382 6.71 2.76 0.29
N TRP A 383 7.92 2.51 0.77
CA TRP A 383 8.65 1.28 0.49
C TRP A 383 7.95 0.04 1.06
N VAL A 384 7.46 0.15 2.29
CA VAL A 384 6.67 -0.92 2.93
C VAL A 384 5.43 -1.22 2.11
N LEU A 385 4.66 -0.20 1.76
CA LEU A 385 3.47 -0.32 0.95
C LEU A 385 3.75 -0.93 -0.44
N ALA A 386 4.80 -0.47 -1.12
CA ALA A 386 5.17 -0.99 -2.42
C ALA A 386 5.50 -2.48 -2.38
N LEU A 387 6.29 -2.93 -1.41
CA LEU A 387 6.63 -4.33 -1.25
C LEU A 387 5.43 -5.18 -0.84
N ALA A 388 4.65 -4.71 0.12
CA ALA A 388 3.46 -5.41 0.61
C ALA A 388 2.38 -5.53 -0.48
N SER A 389 2.28 -4.55 -1.39
CA SER A 389 1.28 -4.53 -2.46
C SER A 389 1.46 -5.65 -3.50
N VAL A 390 2.58 -6.34 -3.51
CA VAL A 390 2.77 -7.52 -4.38
C VAL A 390 1.96 -8.71 -3.88
N ARG A 391 1.82 -8.86 -2.56
CA ARG A 391 0.97 -9.90 -1.95
C ARG A 391 -0.48 -9.46 -1.79
N GLU A 392 -0.68 -8.22 -1.45
CA GLU A 392 -1.99 -7.61 -1.30
C GLU A 392 -2.12 -6.45 -2.29
N PRO A 393 -2.51 -6.72 -3.54
CA PRO A 393 -2.53 -5.74 -4.61
C PRO A 393 -3.40 -4.51 -4.32
N GLU A 394 -4.41 -4.66 -3.48
CA GLU A 394 -5.26 -3.57 -3.03
C GLU A 394 -4.46 -2.45 -2.34
N LEU A 395 -3.35 -2.78 -1.69
CA LEU A 395 -2.45 -1.79 -1.09
C LEU A 395 -1.82 -0.84 -2.11
N ALA A 396 -1.65 -1.27 -3.36
CA ALA A 396 -1.11 -0.42 -4.42
C ALA A 396 -1.96 0.85 -4.66
N THR A 397 -3.20 0.85 -4.19
CA THR A 397 -4.11 2.00 -4.29
C THR A 397 -3.82 3.09 -3.27
N ARG A 398 -3.17 2.76 -2.17
CA ARG A 398 -2.89 3.67 -1.05
C ARG A 398 -1.65 4.52 -1.29
N GLN A 399 -1.43 4.98 -2.52
CA GLN A 399 -0.24 5.75 -2.92
C GLN A 399 -0.34 7.23 -2.52
N GLY A 400 -0.74 7.49 -1.31
CA GLY A 400 -0.89 8.85 -0.80
C GLY A 400 -0.68 8.90 0.71
N PRO A 401 -0.76 10.09 1.29
CA PRO A 401 -0.76 10.24 2.74
C PRO A 401 -1.74 9.27 3.38
N PRO A 402 -1.37 8.65 4.52
CA PRO A 402 -2.20 7.63 5.14
C PRO A 402 -3.61 8.15 5.40
N ALA A 403 -4.60 7.51 4.83
CA ALA A 403 -5.99 7.69 5.23
C ALA A 403 -6.25 6.94 6.55
N PRO A 404 -7.23 7.35 7.35
CA PRO A 404 -7.63 6.61 8.54
C PRO A 404 -7.94 5.15 8.19
N VAL A 405 -7.41 4.23 8.97
CA VAL A 405 -7.67 2.80 8.78
C VAL A 405 -9.08 2.48 9.28
N THR A 406 -9.84 1.70 8.51
CA THR A 406 -11.18 1.26 8.95
C THR A 406 -11.08 0.34 10.18
N VAL A 407 -12.14 0.28 10.98
CA VAL A 407 -12.18 -0.59 12.16
C VAL A 407 -11.98 -2.06 11.76
N ALA A 408 -12.67 -2.50 10.70
CA ALA A 408 -12.54 -3.87 10.19
C ALA A 408 -11.08 -4.18 9.77
N ARG A 409 -10.44 -3.30 9.02
CA ARG A 409 -9.04 -3.49 8.61
C ARG A 409 -8.08 -3.55 9.81
N ARG A 410 -8.35 -2.75 10.84
CA ARG A 410 -7.55 -2.75 12.08
C ARG A 410 -7.69 -4.07 12.83
N GLU A 411 -8.91 -4.58 12.94
CA GLU A 411 -9.20 -5.86 13.59
C GLU A 411 -8.59 -7.02 12.81
N ASP A 412 -8.75 -7.04 11.48
CA ASP A 412 -8.13 -8.05 10.60
C ASP A 412 -6.61 -8.07 10.71
N ALA A 413 -5.99 -6.88 10.75
CA ALA A 413 -4.55 -6.75 10.88
C ALA A 413 -4.04 -7.27 12.23
N LEU A 414 -4.72 -6.94 13.32
CA LEU A 414 -4.40 -7.46 14.66
C LEU A 414 -4.55 -8.98 14.72
N HIS A 415 -5.65 -9.50 14.23
CA HIS A 415 -5.92 -10.94 14.19
C HIS A 415 -4.85 -11.68 13.37
N TYR A 416 -4.46 -11.13 12.23
CA TYR A 416 -3.40 -11.72 11.41
C TYR A 416 -2.05 -11.77 12.16
N LEU A 417 -1.66 -10.67 12.81
CA LEU A 417 -0.40 -10.60 13.55
C LEU A 417 -0.39 -11.57 14.74
N ASP A 418 -1.47 -11.67 15.47
CA ASP A 418 -1.60 -12.56 16.61
C ASP A 418 -1.67 -14.04 16.19
N GLU A 419 -2.64 -14.42 15.37
CA GLU A 419 -2.86 -15.83 15.04
C GLU A 419 -1.83 -16.41 14.06
N THR A 420 -1.34 -15.61 13.11
CA THR A 420 -0.39 -16.12 12.12
C THR A 420 1.06 -16.02 12.60
N LEU A 421 1.40 -14.97 13.35
CA LEU A 421 2.79 -14.71 13.75
C LEU A 421 3.01 -14.87 15.25
N GLY A 422 1.95 -14.97 16.05
CA GLY A 422 2.04 -14.95 17.52
C GLY A 422 2.64 -13.65 18.06
N LEU A 423 2.50 -12.55 17.31
CA LEU A 423 3.06 -11.25 17.67
C LEU A 423 2.02 -10.39 18.39
N HIS A 424 2.19 -10.22 19.67
CA HIS A 424 1.38 -9.30 20.45
C HIS A 424 1.94 -7.87 20.39
N PRO A 425 1.09 -6.82 20.45
CA PRO A 425 1.53 -5.44 20.48
C PRO A 425 2.55 -5.12 21.57
N ASP A 426 2.43 -5.76 22.72
CA ASP A 426 3.31 -5.56 23.88
C ASP A 426 4.76 -6.02 23.63
N GLU A 427 4.97 -6.95 22.70
CA GLU A 427 6.31 -7.42 22.33
C GLU A 427 7.06 -6.44 21.42
N GLY A 428 6.31 -5.56 20.78
CA GLY A 428 6.85 -4.61 19.83
C GLY A 428 7.19 -5.21 18.46
N ALA A 429 7.14 -4.37 17.43
CA ALA A 429 7.37 -4.80 16.04
C ALA A 429 8.81 -5.27 15.77
N GLU A 430 9.77 -4.86 16.60
CA GLU A 430 11.16 -5.33 16.51
C GLU A 430 11.29 -6.84 16.69
N ALA A 431 10.36 -7.49 17.38
CA ALA A 431 10.38 -8.93 17.57
C ALA A 431 10.48 -9.71 16.25
N LEU A 432 9.78 -9.24 15.21
CA LEU A 432 9.86 -9.83 13.86
C LEU A 432 11.28 -9.80 13.28
N ALA A 433 11.94 -8.66 13.38
CA ALA A 433 13.28 -8.47 12.85
C ALA A 433 14.34 -9.24 13.65
N ARG A 434 14.14 -9.36 14.95
CA ARG A 434 15.10 -9.97 15.86
C ARG A 434 15.19 -11.48 15.74
N TYR A 435 14.05 -12.15 15.74
CA TYR A 435 14.02 -13.59 15.97
C TYR A 435 13.86 -14.42 14.71
N TRP A 436 13.24 -13.89 13.69
CA TRP A 436 12.69 -14.74 12.67
C TRP A 436 13.24 -14.47 11.26
N LEU A 437 13.13 -13.25 10.76
CA LEU A 437 13.45 -12.96 9.37
C LEU A 437 14.94 -13.10 8.99
N PRO A 438 15.91 -12.66 9.81
CA PRO A 438 17.32 -12.79 9.48
C PRO A 438 17.78 -14.25 9.32
N ALA A 439 17.36 -15.10 10.22
CA ALA A 439 17.73 -16.53 10.19
C ALA A 439 17.14 -17.22 8.96
N GLN A 440 15.90 -16.94 8.62
CA GLN A 440 15.26 -17.52 7.42
C GLN A 440 15.90 -17.01 6.14
N ALA A 441 16.17 -15.71 6.01
CA ALA A 441 16.83 -15.16 4.83
C ALA A 441 18.20 -15.80 4.60
N HIS A 442 18.94 -15.96 5.68
CA HIS A 442 20.25 -16.63 5.61
C HIS A 442 20.11 -18.10 5.17
N HIS A 443 19.23 -18.85 5.81
CA HIS A 443 19.01 -20.26 5.48
C HIS A 443 18.58 -20.45 4.02
N LEU A 444 17.67 -19.62 3.51
CA LEU A 444 17.20 -19.71 2.13
C LEU A 444 18.29 -19.31 1.11
N ASN A 445 19.10 -18.30 1.41
CA ASN A 445 20.25 -17.95 0.55
C ASN A 445 21.28 -19.09 0.50
N GLN A 446 21.48 -19.77 1.62
CA GLN A 446 22.35 -20.93 1.70
C GLN A 446 21.83 -22.09 0.84
N LEU A 447 20.55 -22.44 0.98
CA LEU A 447 19.91 -23.47 0.15
C LEU A 447 20.02 -23.16 -1.35
N ALA A 448 19.85 -21.89 -1.74
CA ALA A 448 20.00 -21.46 -3.12
C ALA A 448 21.46 -21.65 -3.62
N ALA A 449 22.44 -21.29 -2.78
CA ALA A 449 23.85 -21.47 -3.11
C ALA A 449 24.21 -22.96 -3.24
N ASP A 450 23.77 -23.81 -2.32
CA ASP A 450 24.01 -25.25 -2.35
C ASP A 450 23.36 -25.90 -3.57
N ALA A 451 22.14 -25.50 -3.92
CA ALA A 451 21.47 -25.96 -5.13
C ALA A 451 22.24 -25.56 -6.39
N ALA A 452 22.74 -24.33 -6.45
CA ALA A 452 23.53 -23.84 -7.58
C ALA A 452 24.82 -24.63 -7.79
N HIS A 453 25.41 -25.15 -6.71
CA HIS A 453 26.63 -25.97 -6.73
C HIS A 453 26.34 -27.47 -6.87
N GLY A 454 25.09 -27.89 -6.83
CA GLY A 454 24.71 -29.30 -6.90
C GLY A 454 24.97 -30.07 -5.59
N ALA A 455 25.07 -29.36 -4.47
CA ALA A 455 25.41 -29.94 -3.17
C ALA A 455 24.15 -30.23 -2.31
N LEU A 456 22.96 -30.24 -2.86
CA LEU A 456 21.72 -30.46 -2.10
C LEU A 456 21.59 -31.90 -1.63
N PRO A 457 21.36 -32.11 -0.33
CA PRO A 457 21.29 -33.47 0.25
C PRO A 457 19.95 -34.17 -0.06
N ALA A 458 18.86 -33.46 -0.35
CA ALA A 458 17.58 -34.04 -0.69
C ALA A 458 16.75 -33.12 -1.60
N PRO A 459 16.20 -33.66 -2.71
CA PRO A 459 15.39 -32.87 -3.65
C PRO A 459 14.12 -32.27 -3.04
N GLU A 460 13.61 -32.88 -2.01
CA GLU A 460 12.27 -32.57 -1.42
C GLU A 460 12.29 -31.37 -0.50
N THR A 461 13.45 -30.87 -0.09
CA THR A 461 13.59 -29.84 0.94
C THR A 461 13.93 -28.46 0.41
N THR A 462 14.25 -28.33 -0.89
CA THR A 462 14.66 -27.07 -1.46
C THR A 462 13.46 -26.35 -2.05
N PHE A 463 13.02 -25.29 -1.40
CA PHE A 463 11.89 -24.48 -1.86
C PHE A 463 10.59 -25.28 -2.09
N GLY A 464 10.48 -26.49 -1.48
CA GLY A 464 9.35 -27.40 -1.74
C GLY A 464 9.30 -27.98 -3.16
N ARG A 465 10.29 -27.72 -4.01
CA ARG A 465 10.50 -28.34 -5.33
C ARG A 465 11.64 -29.35 -5.28
N PRO A 466 11.63 -30.37 -6.13
CA PRO A 466 12.81 -31.17 -6.37
C PRO A 466 13.97 -30.25 -6.80
N ALA A 467 15.15 -30.47 -6.26
CA ALA A 467 16.34 -29.76 -6.71
C ALA A 467 16.50 -29.94 -8.21
N PRO A 468 16.86 -28.89 -8.98
CA PRO A 468 17.09 -29.03 -10.40
C PRO A 468 18.19 -30.08 -10.64
N ALA A 469 17.77 -31.21 -11.19
CA ALA A 469 18.74 -32.27 -11.56
C ALA A 469 19.43 -31.95 -12.86
N ASP A 470 18.88 -31.07 -13.67
CA ASP A 470 19.42 -30.68 -14.96
C ASP A 470 20.38 -29.47 -14.86
N LEU A 471 21.18 -29.31 -15.91
CA LEU A 471 22.16 -28.25 -16.00
C LEU A 471 21.49 -26.85 -16.12
N ASP A 472 20.32 -26.79 -16.76
CA ASP A 472 19.63 -25.54 -17.04
C ASP A 472 19.01 -24.97 -15.76
N GLY A 473 18.39 -25.79 -14.94
CA GLY A 473 17.87 -25.39 -13.63
C GLY A 473 18.97 -24.91 -12.68
N ARG A 474 20.13 -25.60 -12.67
CA ARG A 474 21.30 -25.16 -11.90
C ARG A 474 21.89 -23.85 -12.41
N ASN A 475 21.92 -23.65 -13.72
CA ASN A 475 22.36 -22.38 -14.29
C ASN A 475 21.38 -21.24 -13.97
N ALA A 476 20.09 -21.49 -13.95
CA ALA A 476 19.09 -20.52 -13.50
C ALA A 476 19.32 -20.11 -12.04
N LEU A 477 19.59 -21.07 -11.14
CA LEU A 477 19.94 -20.77 -9.76
C LEU A 477 21.24 -19.97 -9.63
N ARG A 478 22.26 -20.26 -10.46
CA ARG A 478 23.51 -19.49 -10.47
C ARG A 478 23.34 -18.09 -11.01
N GLN A 479 22.36 -17.86 -11.87
CA GLN A 479 22.01 -16.54 -12.39
C GLN A 479 21.10 -15.77 -11.45
N ALA A 480 20.43 -16.45 -10.51
CA ALA A 480 19.66 -15.79 -9.47
C ALA A 480 20.55 -14.82 -8.68
N SER A 481 19.98 -13.70 -8.29
CA SER A 481 20.70 -12.74 -7.45
C SER A 481 21.22 -13.44 -6.18
N ARG A 482 22.47 -13.15 -5.82
CA ARG A 482 23.07 -13.65 -4.57
C ARG A 482 22.22 -13.37 -3.33
N HIS A 483 21.39 -12.35 -3.41
CA HIS A 483 20.49 -11.92 -2.32
C HIS A 483 19.01 -12.14 -2.65
N ALA A 484 18.70 -13.08 -3.54
CA ALA A 484 17.31 -13.29 -3.95
C ALA A 484 16.37 -13.64 -2.76
N ALA A 485 16.86 -14.47 -1.84
CA ALA A 485 16.10 -14.76 -0.61
C ALA A 485 15.94 -13.54 0.31
N THR A 486 16.83 -12.59 0.23
CA THR A 486 16.71 -11.32 0.98
C THR A 486 15.50 -10.53 0.52
N ILE A 487 15.25 -10.45 -0.78
CA ILE A 487 14.05 -9.74 -1.27
C ILE A 487 12.76 -10.48 -0.89
N HIS A 488 12.75 -11.81 -0.93
CA HIS A 488 11.62 -12.60 -0.49
C HIS A 488 11.30 -12.35 1.00
N MET A 489 12.31 -12.32 1.85
CA MET A 489 12.12 -12.02 3.27
C MET A 489 11.76 -10.55 3.50
N ALA A 490 12.31 -9.64 2.71
CA ALA A 490 11.97 -8.23 2.76
C ALA A 490 10.50 -7.96 2.43
N GLU A 491 9.97 -8.66 1.45
CA GLU A 491 8.57 -8.60 1.08
C GLU A 491 7.67 -9.07 2.24
N LYS A 492 7.95 -10.22 2.82
CA LYS A 492 7.22 -10.72 3.98
C LYS A 492 7.28 -9.73 5.14
N PHE A 493 8.48 -9.23 5.42
CA PHE A 493 8.66 -8.24 6.47
C PHE A 493 7.90 -6.94 6.19
N ALA A 494 7.90 -6.46 4.97
CA ALA A 494 7.11 -5.30 4.57
C ALA A 494 5.61 -5.53 4.76
N PHE A 495 5.12 -6.71 4.40
CA PHE A 495 3.73 -7.08 4.61
C PHE A 495 3.37 -7.08 6.10
N TYR A 496 4.21 -7.66 6.96
CA TYR A 496 3.99 -7.64 8.41
C TYR A 496 4.07 -6.23 9.00
N LEU A 497 5.00 -5.41 8.52
CA LEU A 497 5.04 -3.99 8.92
C LEU A 497 3.79 -3.24 8.48
N GLN A 498 3.25 -3.54 7.29
CA GLN A 498 2.00 -2.94 6.84
C GLN A 498 0.83 -3.35 7.74
N MET A 499 0.75 -4.64 8.12
CA MET A 499 -0.26 -5.10 9.09
C MET A 499 -0.09 -4.40 10.45
N ALA A 500 1.15 -4.26 10.92
CA ALA A 500 1.41 -3.54 12.16
C ALA A 500 1.03 -2.04 12.07
N MET A 501 1.25 -1.40 10.94
CA MET A 501 0.81 -0.03 10.70
C MET A 501 -0.72 0.08 10.64
N ASP A 502 -1.38 -0.84 9.94
CA ASP A 502 -2.84 -0.88 9.79
C ASP A 502 -3.55 -1.20 11.12
N SER A 503 -2.92 -1.97 11.99
CA SER A 503 -3.46 -2.29 13.33
C SER A 503 -3.52 -1.08 14.26
N GLU A 504 -2.69 -0.05 14.03
CA GLU A 504 -2.50 1.12 14.90
C GLU A 504 -2.16 0.77 16.38
N ALA A 505 -1.74 -0.46 16.64
CA ALA A 505 -1.46 -0.96 17.98
C ALA A 505 0.03 -0.83 18.40
N PHE A 506 0.92 -0.57 17.42
CA PHE A 506 2.35 -0.47 17.64
C PHE A 506 2.83 0.98 17.60
N GLU A 507 3.97 1.24 18.27
CA GLU A 507 4.57 2.57 18.29
C GLU A 507 4.99 3.02 16.87
N ALA A 508 4.42 4.12 16.39
CA ALA A 508 4.67 4.62 15.03
C ALA A 508 6.15 4.92 14.76
N ALA A 509 6.88 5.45 15.75
CA ALA A 509 8.31 5.76 15.62
C ALA A 509 9.15 4.48 15.41
N THR A 510 8.80 3.39 16.05
CA THR A 510 9.45 2.09 15.88
C THR A 510 9.17 1.53 14.48
N LEU A 511 7.92 1.57 14.03
CA LEU A 511 7.55 1.13 12.68
C LEU A 511 8.28 1.94 11.60
N GLU A 512 8.43 3.24 11.78
CA GLU A 512 9.18 4.09 10.86
C GLU A 512 10.67 3.75 10.82
N ARG A 513 11.28 3.46 11.97
CA ARG A 513 12.68 3.00 12.04
C ARG A 513 12.89 1.69 11.29
N LEU A 514 11.99 0.73 11.47
CA LEU A 514 12.06 -0.55 10.77
C LEU A 514 11.83 -0.40 9.27
N ALA A 515 10.90 0.44 8.87
CA ALA A 515 10.66 0.75 7.46
C ALA A 515 11.89 1.42 6.81
N GLU A 516 12.56 2.34 7.52
CA GLU A 516 13.80 2.96 7.03
C GLU A 516 14.95 1.96 6.96
N ALA A 517 15.08 1.07 7.92
CA ALA A 517 16.08 0.01 7.88
C ALA A 517 15.84 -0.94 6.70
N LEU A 518 14.58 -1.29 6.42
CA LEU A 518 14.19 -2.08 5.25
C LEU A 518 14.58 -1.38 3.94
N ARG A 519 14.17 -0.12 3.78
CA ARG A 519 14.50 0.72 2.61
C ARG A 519 16.02 0.79 2.40
N SER A 520 16.75 1.16 3.43
CA SER A 520 18.21 1.31 3.39
C SER A 520 18.91 0.01 3.01
N THR A 521 18.40 -1.12 3.52
CA THR A 521 18.93 -2.45 3.19
C THR A 521 18.74 -2.75 1.70
N LEU A 522 17.53 -2.57 1.19
CA LEU A 522 17.22 -2.88 -0.22
C LEU A 522 17.96 -1.97 -1.20
N CYS A 523 18.09 -0.67 -0.89
CA CYS A 523 18.89 0.25 -1.69
C CYS A 523 20.37 -0.12 -1.78
N ARG A 524 20.89 -0.93 -0.85
CA ARG A 524 22.26 -1.42 -0.91
C ARG A 524 22.43 -2.61 -1.83
N PHE A 525 21.45 -3.52 -1.82
CA PHE A 525 21.52 -4.74 -2.62
C PHE A 525 21.07 -4.52 -4.05
N TYR A 526 20.16 -3.58 -4.27
CA TYR A 526 19.56 -3.34 -5.57
C TYR A 526 19.72 -1.88 -5.99
N PRO A 527 20.09 -1.59 -7.22
CA PRO A 527 20.30 -0.23 -7.71
C PRO A 527 19.00 0.47 -8.12
N ASP A 528 17.95 -0.29 -8.42
CA ASP A 528 16.67 0.20 -8.91
C ASP A 528 15.54 -0.82 -8.72
N SER A 529 14.30 -0.39 -8.94
CA SER A 529 13.09 -1.23 -8.83
C SER A 529 13.13 -2.42 -9.78
N ARG A 530 13.63 -2.24 -10.99
CA ARG A 530 13.69 -3.31 -12.00
C ARG A 530 14.58 -4.45 -11.51
N ARG A 531 15.78 -4.14 -11.02
CA ARG A 531 16.69 -5.15 -10.51
C ARG A 531 16.18 -5.89 -9.29
N LEU A 532 15.47 -5.15 -8.42
CA LEU A 532 14.81 -5.74 -7.25
C LEU A 532 13.68 -6.70 -7.68
N LEU A 533 12.80 -6.27 -8.56
CA LEU A 533 11.67 -7.07 -9.02
C LEU A 533 12.12 -8.25 -9.90
N ASP A 534 13.15 -8.07 -10.73
CA ASP A 534 13.77 -9.17 -11.49
C ASP A 534 14.34 -10.24 -10.54
N ALA A 535 15.05 -9.83 -9.49
CA ALA A 535 15.58 -10.76 -8.49
C ALA A 535 14.44 -11.50 -7.75
N TRP A 536 13.37 -10.81 -7.44
CA TRP A 536 12.20 -11.42 -6.83
C TRP A 536 11.51 -12.42 -7.77
N ALA A 537 11.25 -12.06 -9.01
CA ALA A 537 10.67 -12.95 -10.01
C ALA A 537 11.51 -14.23 -10.20
N HIS A 538 12.83 -14.10 -10.21
CA HIS A 538 13.73 -15.26 -10.27
C HIS A 538 13.62 -16.15 -9.02
N TRP A 539 13.47 -15.55 -7.85
CA TRP A 539 13.28 -16.30 -6.61
C TRP A 539 11.92 -17.03 -6.61
N GLU A 540 10.85 -16.34 -6.94
CA GLU A 540 9.50 -16.92 -6.99
C GLU A 540 9.42 -18.08 -8.01
N ALA A 541 10.15 -18.00 -9.12
CA ALA A 541 10.23 -19.09 -10.09
C ALA A 541 10.88 -20.36 -9.54
N LEU A 542 11.63 -20.27 -8.43
CA LEU A 542 12.23 -21.41 -7.74
C LEU A 542 11.30 -22.02 -6.68
N LEU A 543 10.24 -21.30 -6.28
CA LEU A 543 9.29 -21.81 -5.29
C LEU A 543 8.33 -22.83 -5.92
N PRO A 544 7.78 -23.77 -5.12
CA PRO A 544 6.82 -24.74 -5.64
C PRO A 544 5.51 -24.06 -6.07
N GLU A 545 4.89 -24.60 -7.10
CA GLU A 545 3.56 -24.18 -7.54
C GLU A 545 2.46 -24.56 -6.53
N ALA A 546 2.82 -25.20 -5.41
CA ALA A 546 1.87 -25.68 -4.42
C ALA A 546 1.15 -24.53 -3.72
N GLU A 547 -0.14 -24.46 -3.89
CA GLU A 547 -1.15 -23.72 -3.15
C GLU A 547 -1.34 -22.23 -3.47
N GLN A 548 -0.36 -21.52 -4.03
CA GLN A 548 -0.56 -20.14 -4.51
C GLN A 548 0.01 -19.99 -5.92
N PRO A 549 -0.68 -19.34 -6.85
CA PRO A 549 -0.10 -19.03 -8.14
C PRO A 549 1.19 -18.22 -7.93
N PRO A 550 2.24 -18.48 -8.71
CA PRO A 550 3.49 -17.74 -8.60
C PRO A 550 3.20 -16.24 -8.81
N LEU A 551 3.72 -15.39 -7.93
CA LEU A 551 3.59 -13.92 -7.98
C LEU A 551 4.26 -13.30 -9.23
N THR A 552 4.65 -14.11 -10.19
CA THR A 552 5.35 -13.67 -11.42
C THR A 552 4.50 -12.70 -12.25
N ALA A 553 3.19 -12.87 -12.25
CA ALA A 553 2.28 -11.98 -12.95
C ALA A 553 2.20 -10.60 -12.26
N GLU A 554 2.06 -10.59 -10.96
CA GLU A 554 2.00 -9.40 -10.12
C GLU A 554 3.32 -8.63 -10.17
N VAL A 555 4.45 -9.33 -10.06
CA VAL A 555 5.78 -8.73 -10.21
C VAL A 555 5.94 -8.09 -11.59
N ARG A 556 5.47 -8.74 -12.64
CA ARG A 556 5.51 -8.17 -14.00
C ARG A 556 4.65 -6.92 -14.11
N TRP A 557 3.44 -6.93 -13.54
CA TRP A 557 2.59 -5.74 -13.50
C TRP A 557 3.31 -4.58 -12.82
N HIS A 558 3.94 -4.83 -11.67
CA HIS A 558 4.71 -3.80 -10.97
C HIS A 558 5.89 -3.25 -11.77
N LEU A 559 6.47 -4.04 -12.68
CA LEU A 559 7.54 -3.58 -13.58
C LEU A 559 7.03 -2.68 -14.71
N GLU A 560 5.83 -2.90 -15.17
CA GLU A 560 5.36 -2.40 -16.46
C GLU A 560 4.23 -1.36 -16.32
N ASP A 561 3.36 -1.46 -15.32
CA ASP A 561 2.25 -0.52 -15.14
C ASP A 561 2.73 0.79 -14.48
N PRO A 562 2.52 1.95 -15.13
CA PRO A 562 2.88 3.25 -14.56
C PRO A 562 2.18 3.58 -13.24
N GLY A 563 1.05 2.93 -12.94
CA GLY A 563 0.34 3.06 -11.68
C GLY A 563 0.98 2.30 -10.53
N SER A 564 1.99 1.46 -10.79
CA SER A 564 2.67 0.70 -9.76
C SER A 564 3.43 1.61 -8.79
N PRO A 565 3.34 1.37 -7.47
CA PRO A 565 4.09 2.12 -6.49
C PRO A 565 5.61 2.00 -6.66
N PHE A 566 6.11 0.94 -7.29
CA PHE A 566 7.55 0.74 -7.54
C PHE A 566 8.16 1.77 -8.48
N HIS A 567 7.40 2.37 -9.39
CA HIS A 567 7.88 3.43 -10.27
C HIS A 567 8.19 4.74 -9.53
N TRP A 568 7.69 4.90 -8.32
CA TRP A 568 7.82 6.10 -7.53
C TRP A 568 8.77 5.93 -6.34
N LEU A 569 9.40 4.76 -6.18
CA LEU A 569 10.39 4.55 -5.14
C LEU A 569 11.64 5.40 -5.42
N GLU A 570 12.03 6.17 -4.44
CA GLU A 570 13.26 6.94 -4.50
C GLU A 570 14.45 6.08 -4.04
N TRP A 571 15.34 5.77 -4.96
CA TRP A 571 16.58 5.01 -4.73
C TRP A 571 17.71 5.95 -4.28
N HIS A 572 17.44 6.80 -3.30
CA HIS A 572 18.41 7.78 -2.83
C HIS A 572 19.23 7.24 -1.69
N SER A 573 20.50 7.50 -1.81
CA SER A 573 21.59 7.25 -0.90
C SER A 573 21.98 5.78 -0.73
N ARG A 574 23.18 5.54 -1.13
CA ARG A 574 23.98 4.37 -0.78
C ARG A 574 24.50 4.45 0.66
N GLU A 575 24.13 5.48 1.39
CA GLU A 575 24.50 5.67 2.78
C GLU A 575 23.38 5.16 3.68
N TRP A 576 23.75 4.29 4.57
CA TRP A 576 22.83 3.78 5.57
C TRP A 576 22.60 4.86 6.62
N HIS A 577 21.40 5.40 6.65
CA HIS A 577 20.98 6.35 7.66
C HIS A 577 20.32 5.61 8.80
N GLU A 578 20.90 5.75 9.95
CA GLU A 578 20.31 5.23 11.16
C GLU A 578 19.02 5.99 11.49
N PRO A 579 17.85 5.29 11.60
CA PRO A 579 16.57 5.94 11.88
C PRO A 579 16.37 6.24 13.36
N GLY A 580 15.95 7.45 13.67
CA GLY A 580 15.39 7.85 14.95
C GLY A 580 16.38 8.24 16.07
N PRO A 581 15.87 8.72 17.22
CA PRO A 581 16.70 8.99 18.39
C PRO A 581 17.28 7.66 18.89
N ARG A 582 18.60 7.60 18.94
CA ARG A 582 19.35 6.41 19.33
C ARG A 582 20.11 6.63 20.61
N PRO A 583 20.36 5.55 21.32
CA PRO A 583 21.57 5.52 22.13
C PRO A 583 22.74 5.91 21.23
N THR A 584 23.74 6.57 21.80
CA THR A 584 24.96 6.91 21.06
C THR A 584 25.45 5.66 20.31
N LEU A 585 26.03 5.84 19.13
CA LEU A 585 26.49 4.71 18.30
C LEU A 585 27.35 3.73 19.10
N SER A 586 28.19 4.25 19.99
CA SER A 586 29.02 3.44 20.91
C SER A 586 28.20 2.61 21.88
N ARG A 587 27.11 3.16 22.44
CA ARG A 587 26.21 2.44 23.34
C ARG A 587 25.49 1.30 22.65
N PHE A 588 24.95 1.58 21.46
CA PHE A 588 24.29 0.56 20.64
C PHE A 588 25.25 -0.54 20.18
N THR A 589 26.47 -0.16 19.77
CA THR A 589 27.54 -1.10 19.44
C THR A 589 27.92 -1.96 20.65
N ALA A 590 27.99 -1.36 21.84
CA ALA A 590 28.28 -2.10 23.08
C ALA A 590 27.18 -3.10 23.43
N MET A 591 25.89 -2.72 23.28
CA MET A 591 24.78 -3.66 23.46
C MET A 591 24.80 -4.79 22.44
N ALA A 592 25.26 -4.53 21.22
CA ALA A 592 25.38 -5.56 20.18
C ALA A 592 26.45 -6.61 20.47
N LEU A 593 27.35 -6.40 21.46
CA LEU A 593 28.31 -7.41 21.91
C LEU A 593 27.65 -8.64 22.52
N VAL A 594 26.39 -8.55 22.96
CA VAL A 594 25.61 -9.71 23.44
C VAL A 594 25.58 -10.85 22.42
N GLY A 595 25.68 -10.54 21.15
CA GLY A 595 25.57 -11.52 20.07
C GLY A 595 24.14 -12.07 19.89
N PRO A 596 24.00 -13.18 19.15
CA PRO A 596 22.70 -13.76 18.83
C PRO A 596 22.09 -14.63 19.91
N LEU A 597 22.70 -14.74 21.08
CA LEU A 597 22.22 -15.55 22.20
C LEU A 597 20.96 -15.01 22.83
N ASN A 598 20.96 -13.72 23.06
CA ASN A 598 19.77 -12.98 23.40
C ASN A 598 19.62 -11.84 22.42
N THR A 599 18.40 -11.43 22.23
CA THR A 599 18.12 -10.41 21.27
C THR A 599 18.55 -9.07 21.80
N PRO A 600 19.46 -8.37 21.13
CA PRO A 600 19.90 -7.07 21.60
C PRO A 600 18.73 -6.11 21.59
N ALA A 601 18.61 -5.33 22.64
CA ALA A 601 17.67 -4.22 22.65
C ALA A 601 18.03 -3.26 21.49
N TRP A 602 17.10 -3.08 20.57
CA TRP A 602 17.24 -2.10 19.49
C TRP A 602 17.09 -0.65 19.98
N GLY A 603 16.68 -0.50 21.22
CA GLY A 603 16.54 0.75 21.92
C GLY A 603 17.05 0.61 23.36
N GLU A 604 16.69 1.56 24.19
CA GLU A 604 16.99 1.47 25.62
C GLU A 604 16.19 0.34 26.28
N PRO A 605 16.84 -0.55 27.04
CA PRO A 605 16.13 -1.56 27.80
C PRO A 605 15.13 -0.89 28.77
N ARG A 606 13.87 -1.26 28.68
CA ARG A 606 12.80 -0.72 29.53
C ARG A 606 12.43 -1.75 30.59
N PRO A 607 11.90 -1.31 31.75
CA PRO A 607 11.32 -2.24 32.70
C PRO A 607 10.23 -3.08 32.01
N GLU A 608 10.34 -4.38 32.14
CA GLU A 608 9.41 -5.34 31.54
C GLU A 608 8.13 -5.49 32.36
N SER A 609 7.12 -6.11 31.75
CA SER A 609 5.92 -6.52 32.46
C SER A 609 6.29 -7.45 33.65
N GLU A 610 5.44 -7.52 34.66
CA GLU A 610 5.71 -8.37 35.84
C GLU A 610 5.91 -9.84 35.44
N ARG A 611 5.25 -10.32 34.44
CA ARG A 611 5.39 -11.68 33.91
C ARG A 611 6.76 -11.93 33.30
N GLU A 612 7.22 -11.01 32.45
CA GLU A 612 8.53 -11.09 31.81
C GLU A 612 9.66 -10.91 32.81
N ALA A 613 9.49 -10.00 33.78
CA ALA A 613 10.42 -9.83 34.88
C ALA A 613 10.60 -11.08 35.71
N VAL A 614 9.56 -11.90 35.87
CA VAL A 614 9.67 -13.21 36.54
C VAL A 614 10.53 -14.16 35.72
N SER A 615 10.26 -14.26 34.41
CA SER A 615 11.02 -15.13 33.51
C SER A 615 12.50 -14.75 33.42
N ILE A 616 12.82 -13.45 33.39
CA ILE A 616 14.20 -12.96 33.42
C ILE A 616 14.89 -13.31 34.72
N ARG A 617 14.21 -13.16 35.88
CA ARG A 617 14.78 -13.54 37.19
C ARG A 617 15.06 -15.04 37.28
N GLU A 618 14.11 -15.86 36.83
CA GLU A 618 14.29 -17.31 36.79
C GLU A 618 15.48 -17.71 35.93
N TRP A 619 15.60 -17.10 34.72
CA TRP A 619 16.73 -17.34 33.84
C TRP A 619 18.07 -16.95 34.46
N ILE A 620 18.16 -15.77 35.14
CA ILE A 620 19.41 -15.34 35.82
C ILE A 620 19.75 -16.25 36.99
N ASP A 621 18.77 -16.65 37.80
CA ASP A 621 18.99 -17.55 38.92
C ASP A 621 19.42 -18.94 38.47
N ASP A 622 18.71 -19.51 37.49
CA ASP A 622 18.99 -20.86 36.97
C ASP A 622 20.38 -20.99 36.33
N HIS A 623 20.82 -19.95 35.62
CA HIS A 623 22.07 -19.99 34.83
C HIS A 623 23.29 -19.45 35.59
N TYR A 624 23.07 -18.47 36.44
CA TYR A 624 24.17 -17.76 37.12
C TYR A 624 24.09 -17.78 38.65
N GLY A 625 23.00 -18.24 39.20
CA GLY A 625 22.78 -18.22 40.64
C GLY A 625 22.64 -16.81 41.23
N ILE A 626 22.22 -15.86 40.44
CA ILE A 626 22.12 -14.44 40.81
C ILE A 626 20.68 -14.10 41.19
N ASN A 627 20.48 -13.70 42.43
CA ASN A 627 19.15 -13.45 42.99
C ASN A 627 18.87 -11.99 43.32
N GLY A 628 19.78 -11.06 42.98
CA GLY A 628 19.59 -9.67 43.30
C GLY A 628 20.67 -8.73 42.80
N ARG A 629 20.41 -7.42 43.03
CA ARG A 629 21.25 -6.32 42.53
C ARG A 629 22.73 -6.42 42.96
N ALA A 630 22.99 -6.81 44.19
CA ALA A 630 24.36 -6.88 44.74
C ALA A 630 25.17 -7.98 44.03
N GLU A 631 24.59 -9.17 43.95
CA GLU A 631 25.21 -10.33 43.30
C GLU A 631 25.45 -10.09 41.83
N LEU A 632 24.47 -9.44 41.14
CA LEU A 632 24.62 -9.02 39.75
C LEU A 632 25.81 -8.09 39.59
N GLY A 633 25.93 -7.08 40.45
CA GLY A 633 27.03 -6.13 40.39
C GLY A 633 28.40 -6.79 40.58
N GLU A 634 28.53 -7.70 41.53
CA GLU A 634 29.77 -8.47 41.79
C GLU A 634 30.12 -9.38 40.60
N PHE A 635 29.12 -10.01 39.99
CA PHE A 635 29.34 -10.91 38.86
C PHE A 635 29.70 -10.15 37.57
N LEU A 636 29.08 -8.99 37.32
CA LEU A 636 29.46 -8.11 36.24
C LEU A 636 30.91 -7.63 36.36
N GLU A 637 31.33 -7.26 37.54
CA GLU A 637 32.71 -6.84 37.81
C GLU A 637 33.67 -8.03 37.57
N PHE A 638 33.32 -9.24 38.01
CA PHE A 638 34.10 -10.44 37.73
C PHE A 638 34.26 -10.67 36.20
N LEU A 639 33.18 -10.63 35.42
CA LEU A 639 33.22 -10.86 33.98
C LEU A 639 34.10 -9.81 33.26
N LEU A 640 34.01 -8.54 33.69
CA LEU A 640 34.78 -7.48 33.07
C LEU A 640 36.24 -7.44 33.47
N GLU A 641 36.61 -7.88 34.69
CA GLU A 641 38.00 -7.86 35.17
C GLU A 641 38.76 -9.15 34.84
N ALA A 642 38.20 -10.27 35.20
CA ALA A 642 38.82 -11.58 35.11
C ALA A 642 38.11 -12.49 34.09
N GLY A 643 36.85 -12.79 34.36
CA GLY A 643 35.97 -13.64 33.56
C GLY A 643 36.45 -15.11 33.49
N ASP A 644 35.68 -15.91 32.80
CA ASP A 644 36.00 -17.31 32.54
C ASP A 644 37.25 -17.44 31.63
N ARG A 645 37.60 -16.43 30.84
CA ARG A 645 38.84 -16.39 30.07
C ARG A 645 40.09 -16.54 30.93
N GLN A 646 40.04 -16.06 32.18
CA GLN A 646 41.16 -16.23 33.09
C GLN A 646 41.32 -17.69 33.52
N GLU A 647 40.24 -18.42 33.73
CA GLU A 647 40.26 -19.86 33.98
C GLU A 647 40.98 -20.60 32.85
N TYR A 648 40.63 -20.27 31.57
CA TYR A 648 41.32 -20.85 30.42
C TYR A 648 42.80 -20.50 30.41
N GLN A 649 43.13 -19.24 30.58
CA GLN A 649 44.53 -18.79 30.54
C GLN A 649 45.41 -19.39 31.61
N VAL A 650 44.90 -19.59 32.81
CA VAL A 650 45.66 -20.11 33.97
C VAL A 650 45.68 -21.65 33.94
N ASN A 651 44.57 -22.29 33.70
CA ASN A 651 44.38 -23.71 33.90
C ASN A 651 44.54 -24.55 32.67
N TYR A 652 44.37 -23.97 31.43
CA TYR A 652 44.33 -24.72 30.19
C TYR A 652 45.36 -24.26 29.14
N ALA A 653 45.54 -22.98 28.90
CA ALA A 653 46.51 -22.48 27.92
C ALA A 653 47.96 -22.97 28.12
N PRO A 654 48.48 -23.15 29.37
CA PRO A 654 49.81 -23.69 29.56
C PRO A 654 50.02 -25.10 29.02
N TYR A 655 48.93 -25.88 28.85
CA TYR A 655 49.02 -27.23 28.25
C TYR A 655 49.27 -27.21 26.76
N THR A 656 48.90 -26.17 26.04
CA THR A 656 49.21 -26.03 24.60
C THR A 656 50.69 -26.00 24.31
N LEU A 657 51.49 -25.60 25.31
CA LEU A 657 52.94 -25.52 25.20
C LEU A 657 53.64 -26.81 25.61
N ASN A 658 52.93 -27.79 26.16
CA ASN A 658 53.52 -29.03 26.69
C ASN A 658 52.59 -30.23 26.54
N GLU A 659 52.59 -30.81 25.35
CA GLU A 659 51.79 -31.98 24.97
C GLU A 659 52.01 -33.20 25.88
N ALA A 660 53.23 -33.42 26.35
CA ALA A 660 53.54 -34.55 27.25
C ALA A 660 52.87 -34.38 28.60
N ARG A 661 52.81 -33.17 29.15
CA ARG A 661 52.13 -32.85 30.38
C ARG A 661 50.63 -33.00 30.20
N LEU A 662 50.09 -32.49 29.07
CA LEU A 662 48.68 -32.61 28.74
C LEU A 662 48.22 -34.08 28.68
N ALA A 663 48.98 -34.92 27.94
CA ALA A 663 48.72 -36.36 27.85
C ALA A 663 48.77 -37.06 29.19
N SER A 664 49.72 -36.68 30.04
CA SER A 664 49.87 -37.27 31.40
C SER A 664 48.70 -36.90 32.32
N GLU A 665 48.21 -35.65 32.24
CA GLU A 665 47.09 -35.19 33.06
C GLU A 665 45.76 -35.87 32.63
N ILE A 666 45.52 -35.96 31.31
CA ILE A 666 44.40 -36.69 30.74
C ILE A 666 44.41 -38.16 31.22
N ALA A 667 45.54 -38.84 31.05
CA ALA A 667 45.66 -40.24 31.48
C ALA A 667 45.46 -40.44 32.97
N MET A 668 45.86 -39.48 33.83
CA MET A 668 45.66 -39.51 35.27
C MET A 668 44.15 -39.41 35.60
N LEU A 669 43.47 -38.47 34.99
CA LEU A 669 42.05 -38.27 35.17
C LEU A 669 41.22 -39.45 34.65
N GLU A 670 41.59 -40.02 33.50
CA GLU A 670 40.92 -41.19 32.90
C GLU A 670 41.06 -42.46 33.81
N SER A 671 42.13 -42.57 34.59
CA SER A 671 42.42 -43.73 35.41
C SER A 671 41.80 -43.68 36.79
N GLY A 672 41.27 -42.54 37.25
CA GLY A 672 40.74 -42.26 38.57
C GLY A 672 39.21 -42.40 38.69
N GLN A 673 38.70 -42.35 39.95
CA GLN A 673 37.27 -42.09 40.18
C GLN A 673 37.07 -40.57 40.11
N CYS A 674 36.50 -40.09 39.01
CA CYS A 674 36.32 -38.67 38.79
C CYS A 674 35.06 -38.13 39.45
N SER A 675 35.19 -37.01 40.16
CA SER A 675 34.07 -36.11 40.53
C SER A 675 33.47 -35.50 39.25
N GLU A 676 32.39 -34.76 39.37
CA GLU A 676 31.82 -34.02 38.27
C GLU A 676 32.75 -32.89 37.79
N GLU A 677 33.44 -32.23 38.71
CA GLU A 677 34.48 -31.25 38.40
C GLU A 677 35.67 -31.90 37.64
N ASP A 678 36.13 -33.06 38.06
CA ASP A 678 37.22 -33.76 37.34
C ASP A 678 36.79 -34.17 35.92
N ARG A 679 35.53 -34.54 35.72
CA ARG A 679 35.01 -34.86 34.38
C ARG A 679 34.96 -33.63 33.48
N ASN A 680 34.51 -32.50 33.98
CA ASN A 680 34.48 -31.24 33.24
C ASN A 680 35.93 -30.80 32.93
N HIS A 681 36.83 -30.92 33.87
CA HIS A 681 38.23 -30.63 33.64
C HIS A 681 38.86 -31.56 32.58
N LEU A 682 38.63 -32.86 32.64
CA LEU A 682 39.05 -33.83 31.66
C LEU A 682 38.56 -33.49 30.24
N LEU A 683 37.24 -33.12 30.13
CA LEU A 683 36.65 -32.71 28.84
C LEU A 683 37.32 -31.47 28.27
N ARG A 684 37.60 -30.47 29.09
CA ARG A 684 38.29 -29.24 28.65
C ARG A 684 39.76 -29.53 28.27
N LEU A 685 40.45 -30.41 28.94
CA LEU A 685 41.79 -30.86 28.55
C LEU A 685 41.78 -31.62 27.19
N CYS A 686 40.76 -32.44 26.95
CA CYS A 686 40.61 -33.11 25.67
C CYS A 686 40.35 -32.08 24.55
N ARG A 687 39.53 -31.06 24.77
CA ARG A 687 39.30 -29.96 23.84
C ARG A 687 40.58 -29.20 23.52
N VAL A 688 41.42 -28.91 24.49
CA VAL A 688 42.75 -28.33 24.28
C VAL A 688 43.67 -29.27 23.46
N ARG A 689 43.67 -30.57 23.76
CA ARG A 689 44.44 -31.54 23.02
C ARG A 689 44.06 -31.59 21.55
N ASP A 690 42.76 -31.58 21.30
CA ASP A 690 42.18 -31.77 19.98
C ASP A 690 42.05 -30.43 19.22
N ASP A 691 42.41 -29.33 19.87
CA ASP A 691 42.22 -27.95 19.37
C ASP A 691 40.81 -27.74 18.84
N GLU A 692 39.83 -28.20 19.65
CA GLU A 692 38.41 -28.18 19.27
C GLU A 692 37.98 -26.79 18.93
N ASP A 693 37.45 -26.60 17.73
CA ASP A 693 37.01 -25.31 17.19
C ASP A 693 38.08 -24.19 17.23
N GLY A 694 39.37 -24.56 17.27
CA GLY A 694 40.48 -23.62 17.28
C GLY A 694 40.64 -22.89 18.62
N CYS A 695 40.22 -23.52 19.74
CA CYS A 695 40.20 -22.88 21.05
C CYS A 695 41.58 -22.46 21.55
N ASN A 696 42.67 -23.07 21.02
CA ASN A 696 44.00 -22.76 21.46
C ASN A 696 44.56 -21.45 20.91
N ASP A 697 44.03 -21.00 19.78
CA ASP A 697 44.53 -19.81 19.03
C ASP A 697 43.58 -18.62 19.08
N VAL A 698 42.46 -18.74 19.80
CA VAL A 698 41.42 -17.71 19.82
C VAL A 698 41.30 -17.04 21.20
N ASP A 699 41.21 -15.75 21.22
CA ASP A 699 40.88 -14.98 22.40
C ASP A 699 39.39 -15.16 22.79
N MET A 700 39.09 -15.71 23.95
CA MET A 700 37.74 -15.98 24.42
C MET A 700 37.12 -14.83 25.22
N THR A 701 37.73 -13.64 25.25
CA THR A 701 37.20 -12.48 25.97
C THR A 701 35.76 -12.14 25.51
N ALA A 702 35.41 -12.41 24.22
CA ALA A 702 34.08 -12.20 23.71
C ALA A 702 32.98 -12.98 24.46
N TRP A 703 33.30 -14.15 24.97
CA TRP A 703 32.41 -14.94 25.80
C TRP A 703 32.00 -14.20 27.09
N ASP A 704 32.99 -13.65 27.82
CA ASP A 704 32.73 -12.89 29.02
C ASP A 704 31.99 -11.58 28.74
N LEU A 705 32.37 -10.90 27.66
CA LEU A 705 31.73 -9.63 27.26
C LEU A 705 30.27 -9.81 26.84
N ALA A 706 29.96 -10.88 26.13
CA ALA A 706 28.59 -11.18 25.73
C ALA A 706 27.72 -11.45 27.01
N GLN A 707 28.20 -12.23 27.93
CA GLN A 707 27.52 -12.48 29.20
C GLN A 707 27.34 -11.18 30.02
N ALA A 708 28.39 -10.38 30.11
CA ALA A 708 28.34 -9.12 30.86
C ALA A 708 27.30 -8.15 30.31
N VAL A 709 27.25 -8.01 28.98
CA VAL A 709 26.29 -7.12 28.33
C VAL A 709 24.86 -7.68 28.45
N ASP A 710 24.68 -9.00 28.30
CA ASP A 710 23.40 -9.66 28.45
C ASP A 710 22.82 -9.50 29.86
N LEU A 711 23.61 -9.77 30.86
CA LEU A 711 23.24 -9.58 32.27
C LEU A 711 22.99 -8.09 32.61
N ALA A 712 23.74 -7.18 31.98
CA ALA A 712 23.50 -5.74 32.18
C ALA A 712 22.15 -5.32 31.57
N ILE A 713 21.79 -5.82 30.37
CA ILE A 713 20.49 -5.58 29.76
C ILE A 713 19.37 -6.11 30.64
N ALA A 714 19.49 -7.37 31.11
CA ALA A 714 18.53 -7.99 31.99
C ALA A 714 18.41 -7.25 33.33
N GLY A 715 19.54 -6.84 33.91
CA GLY A 715 19.56 -6.04 35.15
C GLY A 715 18.88 -4.69 34.99
N ARG A 716 19.00 -4.07 33.82
CA ARG A 716 18.29 -2.81 33.47
C ARG A 716 16.80 -3.04 33.32
N GLN A 717 16.38 -4.12 32.66
CA GLN A 717 14.99 -4.53 32.54
C GLN A 717 14.31 -4.85 33.87
N LEU A 718 15.05 -5.45 34.77
CA LEU A 718 14.58 -5.74 36.16
C LEU A 718 14.62 -4.52 37.09
N GLY A 719 15.17 -3.38 36.66
CA GLY A 719 15.41 -2.24 37.54
C GLY A 719 16.50 -2.47 38.60
N TRP A 720 17.35 -3.51 38.43
CA TRP A 720 18.50 -3.77 39.29
C TRP A 720 19.70 -2.90 38.98
N LEU A 721 19.82 -2.44 37.72
CA LEU A 721 20.84 -1.47 37.31
C LEU A 721 20.21 -0.12 37.00
N GLU A 722 20.74 0.93 37.63
CA GLU A 722 20.43 2.31 37.22
C GLU A 722 21.11 2.66 35.89
N ALA A 723 20.63 3.72 35.24
CA ALA A 723 21.11 4.11 33.90
C ALA A 723 22.64 4.33 33.87
N ASP A 724 23.18 5.05 34.87
CA ASP A 724 24.62 5.34 34.93
C ASP A 724 25.47 4.07 35.17
N ALA A 725 24.98 3.13 35.97
CA ALA A 725 25.66 1.85 36.17
C ALA A 725 25.61 0.97 34.94
N PHE A 726 24.49 0.97 34.22
CA PHE A 726 24.34 0.27 32.95
C PHE A 726 25.30 0.84 31.89
N ASP A 727 25.35 2.18 31.75
CA ASP A 727 26.27 2.83 30.83
C ASP A 727 27.74 2.55 31.16
N ALA A 728 28.11 2.52 32.43
CA ALA A 728 29.48 2.18 32.85
C ALA A 728 29.88 0.75 32.44
N VAL A 729 28.97 -0.23 32.55
CA VAL A 729 29.20 -1.60 32.07
C VAL A 729 29.41 -1.62 30.56
N LEU A 730 28.53 -0.95 29.81
CA LEU A 730 28.64 -0.88 28.37
C LEU A 730 29.91 -0.21 27.88
N GLU A 731 30.35 0.88 28.52
CA GLU A 731 31.60 1.57 28.19
C GLU A 731 32.83 0.67 28.43
N ARG A 732 32.84 -0.06 29.52
CA ARG A 732 33.94 -1.01 29.83
C ARG A 732 33.95 -2.17 28.82
N ALA A 733 32.78 -2.75 28.53
CA ALA A 733 32.67 -3.84 27.55
C ALA A 733 33.12 -3.39 26.16
N HIS A 734 32.70 -2.20 25.73
CA HIS A 734 33.12 -1.59 24.47
C HIS A 734 34.65 -1.37 24.41
N ALA A 735 35.25 -0.85 25.46
CA ALA A 735 36.69 -0.65 25.53
C ALA A 735 37.48 -1.96 25.50
N LEU A 736 37.03 -2.98 26.22
CA LEU A 736 37.65 -4.30 26.21
C LEU A 736 37.53 -4.97 24.85
N ALA A 737 36.37 -4.90 24.20
CA ALA A 737 36.18 -5.42 22.84
C ALA A 737 37.14 -4.76 21.86
N ALA A 738 37.28 -3.42 21.91
CA ALA A 738 38.21 -2.67 21.06
C ALA A 738 39.68 -3.03 21.32
N ALA A 739 40.03 -3.41 22.55
CA ALA A 739 41.41 -3.81 22.89
C ALA A 739 41.76 -5.25 22.43
N HIS A 740 40.80 -6.15 22.46
CA HIS A 740 41.02 -7.58 22.22
C HIS A 740 40.75 -8.03 20.77
N TYR A 741 39.88 -7.30 20.05
CA TYR A 741 39.43 -7.74 18.72
C TYR A 741 39.60 -6.65 17.65
N SER A 742 39.83 -7.06 16.43
CA SER A 742 39.99 -6.18 15.27
C SER A 742 38.67 -5.92 14.50
N GLY A 743 37.62 -6.67 14.80
CA GLY A 743 36.34 -6.58 14.11
C GLY A 743 35.34 -7.64 14.58
N TRP A 744 34.10 -7.53 14.06
CA TRP A 744 33.03 -8.46 14.40
C TRP A 744 33.34 -9.92 14.10
N GLU A 745 34.10 -10.18 13.06
CA GLU A 745 34.49 -11.53 12.68
C GLU A 745 35.41 -12.19 13.72
N SER A 746 36.44 -11.48 14.18
CA SER A 746 37.31 -11.98 15.25
C SER A 746 36.58 -12.09 16.59
N TYR A 747 35.64 -11.18 16.85
CA TYR A 747 34.75 -11.25 18.02
C TYR A 747 33.84 -12.49 17.97
N ALA A 748 33.23 -12.75 16.81
CA ALA A 748 32.37 -13.93 16.60
C ALA A 748 33.12 -15.24 16.84
N ARG A 749 34.38 -15.32 16.37
CA ARG A 749 35.23 -16.48 16.66
C ARG A 749 35.48 -16.67 18.15
N GLY A 750 35.82 -15.58 18.84
CA GLY A 750 36.04 -15.63 20.29
C GLY A 750 34.80 -16.05 21.06
N LEU A 751 33.64 -15.53 20.65
CA LEU A 751 32.36 -15.91 21.24
C LEU A 751 32.02 -17.37 21.00
N TYR A 752 32.17 -17.86 19.78
CA TYR A 752 31.90 -19.25 19.44
C TYR A 752 32.87 -20.21 20.16
N ALA A 753 34.17 -19.90 20.17
CA ALA A 753 35.18 -20.69 20.87
C ALA A 753 34.92 -20.75 22.38
N GLY A 754 34.49 -19.63 22.97
CA GLY A 754 34.10 -19.61 24.42
C GLY A 754 32.94 -20.54 24.68
N PHE A 755 31.89 -20.52 23.89
CA PHE A 755 30.77 -21.46 24.03
C PHE A 755 31.22 -22.92 23.86
N SER A 756 31.97 -23.19 22.79
CA SER A 756 32.47 -24.53 22.53
C SER A 756 33.33 -25.03 23.66
N PHE A 757 34.16 -24.16 24.26
CA PHE A 757 35.08 -24.55 25.31
C PHE A 757 34.40 -24.67 26.70
N PHE A 758 33.54 -23.72 27.11
CA PHE A 758 32.98 -23.66 28.46
C PHE A 758 31.68 -24.44 28.62
N MET A 759 30.92 -24.65 27.53
CA MET A 759 29.66 -25.39 27.60
C MET A 759 29.90 -26.85 28.00
N GLY A 760 29.13 -27.36 28.98
CA GLY A 760 29.16 -28.76 29.39
C GLY A 760 28.72 -29.73 28.29
N GLU A 761 29.03 -31.00 28.46
CA GLU A 761 28.55 -32.05 27.58
C GLU A 761 27.07 -32.35 27.86
N THR A 762 26.21 -31.94 26.96
CA THR A 762 24.78 -32.23 26.91
C THR A 762 24.41 -32.89 25.60
N PRO A 763 23.34 -33.69 25.55
CA PRO A 763 22.88 -34.30 24.29
C PRO A 763 22.58 -33.24 23.20
N GLU A 764 22.26 -32.01 23.58
CA GLU A 764 21.88 -30.92 22.71
C GLU A 764 23.07 -30.05 22.30
N ARG A 765 24.26 -30.26 22.84
CA ARG A 765 25.44 -29.42 22.62
C ARG A 765 25.77 -29.22 21.11
N GLU A 766 25.80 -30.31 20.35
CA GLU A 766 26.09 -30.23 18.92
C GLU A 766 25.05 -29.38 18.15
N ASN A 767 23.77 -29.59 18.44
CA ASN A 767 22.67 -28.82 17.83
C ASN A 767 22.75 -27.35 18.23
N PHE A 768 23.04 -27.09 19.52
CA PHE A 768 23.20 -25.72 19.99
C PHE A 768 24.36 -25.01 19.31
N LEU A 769 25.54 -25.60 19.22
CA LEU A 769 26.72 -25.01 18.57
C LEU A 769 26.50 -24.81 17.07
N ALA A 770 25.82 -25.74 16.41
CA ALA A 770 25.43 -25.58 15.00
C ALA A 770 24.46 -24.40 14.83
N GLY A 771 23.46 -24.28 15.67
CA GLY A 771 22.52 -23.18 15.67
C GLY A 771 23.20 -21.83 15.98
N LEU A 772 24.10 -21.80 16.95
CA LEU A 772 24.89 -20.61 17.29
C LEU A 772 25.74 -20.16 16.11
N ARG A 773 26.42 -21.10 15.44
CA ARG A 773 27.21 -20.80 14.25
C ARG A 773 26.37 -20.16 13.17
N GLN A 774 25.20 -20.74 12.88
CA GLN A 774 24.27 -20.20 11.90
C GLN A 774 23.79 -18.79 12.27
N ALA A 775 23.48 -18.56 13.54
CA ALA A 775 23.06 -17.26 14.02
C ALA A 775 24.17 -16.20 13.93
N LEU A 776 25.44 -16.57 14.26
CA LEU A 776 26.59 -15.69 14.12
C LEU A 776 26.81 -15.28 12.66
N VAL A 777 26.67 -16.23 11.73
CA VAL A 777 26.74 -15.94 10.30
C VAL A 777 25.66 -14.95 9.89
N SER A 778 24.42 -15.17 10.30
CA SER A 778 23.32 -14.25 10.01
C SER A 778 23.60 -12.82 10.52
N TRP A 779 24.19 -12.69 11.68
CA TRP A 779 24.57 -11.41 12.25
C TRP A 779 25.66 -10.68 11.50
N LEU A 780 26.56 -11.41 10.87
CA LEU A 780 27.69 -10.88 10.10
C LEU A 780 27.36 -10.55 8.65
N THR A 781 26.30 -11.16 8.07
CA THR A 781 26.07 -11.13 6.61
C THR A 781 24.93 -10.26 6.16
N GLY A 782 24.04 -9.83 7.03
CA GLY A 782 22.89 -9.01 6.69
C GLY A 782 22.94 -7.60 7.28
N ALA A 783 21.92 -6.83 7.05
CA ALA A 783 21.69 -5.55 7.71
C ALA A 783 20.30 -5.55 8.37
N PRO A 784 20.09 -4.85 9.49
CA PRO A 784 18.77 -4.76 10.07
C PRO A 784 17.74 -4.20 9.06
N PRO A 785 16.52 -4.76 9.00
CA PRO A 785 15.98 -5.87 9.78
C PRO A 785 16.27 -7.27 9.21
N LEU A 786 16.98 -7.38 8.10
CA LEU A 786 17.16 -8.63 7.33
C LEU A 786 18.42 -9.40 7.72
N GLY A 787 19.27 -8.80 8.53
CA GLY A 787 20.47 -9.40 9.09
C GLY A 787 20.70 -8.92 10.51
N GLY A 788 21.67 -9.47 11.17
CA GLY A 788 22.05 -9.05 12.50
C GLY A 788 22.69 -7.66 12.52
N PRO A 789 22.76 -7.02 13.68
CA PRO A 789 23.32 -5.68 13.82
C PRO A 789 24.79 -5.58 13.43
N TRP A 790 25.57 -6.66 13.52
CA TRP A 790 27.01 -6.64 13.24
C TRP A 790 27.33 -6.34 11.77
N ALA A 791 26.46 -6.76 10.85
CA ALA A 791 26.66 -6.46 9.43
C ALA A 791 26.59 -4.95 9.12
N SER A 792 25.86 -4.18 9.92
CA SER A 792 25.60 -2.75 9.70
C SER A 792 26.27 -1.83 10.71
N LEU A 793 26.86 -2.37 11.79
CA LEU A 793 27.56 -1.60 12.82
C LEU A 793 29.08 -1.66 12.63
N ASP A 794 29.75 -0.53 12.87
CA ASP A 794 31.18 -0.54 13.05
C ASP A 794 31.56 -1.23 14.34
N PHE A 795 32.61 -2.03 14.32
CA PHE A 795 33.12 -2.69 15.52
C PHE A 795 33.69 -1.63 16.51
N PRO A 796 33.66 -1.84 17.83
CA PRO A 796 34.30 -0.97 18.80
C PRO A 796 35.72 -0.58 18.42
N GLY A 797 36.00 0.72 18.39
CA GLY A 797 37.33 1.24 18.04
C GLY A 797 37.74 1.16 16.56
N ALA A 798 36.91 0.58 15.70
CA ALA A 798 37.18 0.54 14.26
C ALA A 798 36.96 1.91 13.62
N ARG A 799 37.65 2.13 12.50
CA ARG A 799 37.35 3.31 11.67
C ARG A 799 35.98 3.13 11.02
N PRO A 800 35.13 4.20 10.94
CA PRO A 800 33.90 4.16 10.19
C PRO A 800 34.16 3.62 8.78
N ARG A 801 33.40 2.64 8.36
CA ARG A 801 33.50 2.00 7.06
C ARG A 801 32.23 2.23 6.26
N HIS A 802 32.39 2.23 4.96
CA HIS A 802 31.23 2.02 4.09
C HIS A 802 30.74 0.60 4.30
N TRP A 803 29.41 0.46 4.42
CA TRP A 803 28.82 -0.85 4.61
C TRP A 803 29.14 -1.77 3.41
N ALA A 804 29.59 -2.94 3.71
CA ALA A 804 29.69 -4.05 2.79
C ALA A 804 29.28 -5.32 3.54
N PRO A 805 28.60 -6.27 2.89
CA PRO A 805 28.34 -7.57 3.50
C PRO A 805 29.66 -8.18 3.96
N MET A 806 29.71 -8.63 5.20
CA MET A 806 30.89 -9.31 5.70
C MET A 806 30.98 -10.70 5.07
N HIS A 807 32.18 -11.08 4.65
CA HIS A 807 32.49 -12.45 4.29
C HIS A 807 32.90 -13.21 5.53
N VAL A 808 32.27 -14.35 5.75
CA VAL A 808 32.42 -15.13 7.00
C VAL A 808 33.22 -16.41 6.77
N ASP A 809 34.12 -16.39 5.82
CA ASP A 809 34.94 -17.56 5.43
C ASP A 809 35.83 -18.09 6.56
N THR A 810 35.83 -17.39 7.69
CA THR A 810 36.82 -17.61 8.75
C THR A 810 36.21 -18.07 10.08
N LEU A 811 34.87 -18.24 10.17
CA LEU A 811 34.28 -18.84 11.36
C LEU A 811 34.68 -20.34 11.42
N PRO A 812 34.94 -20.86 12.64
CA PRO A 812 35.18 -22.29 12.84
C PRO A 812 34.05 -23.14 12.25
N GLY A 813 34.37 -24.17 11.52
CA GLY A 813 33.42 -25.08 10.91
C GLY A 813 33.40 -24.99 9.38
N ASP A 814 32.55 -25.78 8.76
CA ASP A 814 32.61 -25.99 7.31
C ASP A 814 32.21 -24.70 6.59
N ALA A 815 33.17 -23.99 6.03
CA ALA A 815 33.01 -22.73 5.30
C ALA A 815 32.02 -22.84 4.12
N ARG A 816 31.67 -24.05 3.70
CA ARG A 816 30.63 -24.29 2.68
C ARG A 816 29.23 -23.91 3.10
N VAL A 817 29.00 -23.65 4.39
CA VAL A 817 27.73 -23.20 4.93
C VAL A 817 27.52 -21.69 4.72
N LEU A 818 28.48 -20.96 4.16
CA LEU A 818 28.55 -19.50 4.25
C LEU A 818 28.37 -18.75 2.91
N HIS A 819 27.99 -19.43 1.86
CA HIS A 819 27.85 -18.82 0.53
C HIS A 819 26.44 -18.88 -0.03
#